data_2c23c14d09f1971f69f3f0f57c747d91
#
_entry.id   2c23c14d09f1971f69f3f0f57c747d91
#
_cell.length_a   1.000
_cell.length_b   1.000
_cell.length_c   1.000
_cell.angle_alpha   90.00
_cell.angle_beta   90.00
_cell.angle_gamma   90.00
#
_symmetry.space_group_name_H-M   'P 1'
#
loop_
_entity.id
_entity.type
_entity.pdbx_description
1 polymer ?
#
loop_
_entity_poly.entity_id
_entity_poly.type
_entity_poly.pdbx_seq_one_letter_code
_entity_poly.pdbx_strand_id
1 'polypeptide(L)'
;MSHVLEHMLFKGTSSRTGLDIDHSIQDAGGHMNAYTSFDRTVYHVTIPDTGAKLATEILCDIMQNATLPEDELPGELDVIRREMEMGNDDPSRRAGRRLFETAYTKSPYRHTVIGYRDIFDKLTRDDLLNYYRERYAPNNCFIVVVGAIDTDKVLEWINDCYAAQPARSLPPVLLTNEPRQVAAREVIDEGPFEHAHFHFAWHVPDVRHDDIPALDVLSTLLGGGRSSRLYRQVRDAKTLVHSVDAWTYTGEQTGLFGMSAVADADKLGQAQAAMLGELQQFKDSLADESELAKAIKQFTAGNLSSLKTMQGQAADLGSSWLHTGDLDYSRKQLEAARAVNPDSLQDVAKRYLTSENQTLYALTPAGSTPKPKPRVTSRRATGVEKIELPNGLRLLLKKDNRLPFTHFRVGLLGGVLSETSANSGLTRLMSRTMLKGTAKRTASVIASEIESAGGSIDTYSGNNSFGLSLDILSDDAALAQTVFLDVLLSPAFDSGEIERERTSQLAAIEQQRDHLLSHTLKKLRSLLFGDTGYGLDSIGQAPVVTSLSREQIAGHHKTLAAPANAVMAVFGDIDSAQVREQVEAALAKWNPPAPSLALPEATPLSEAKRDSVSTEKEQAVVTLGFQGCTLRHPDRYAMDLISEALNDMGSRLFLKIREELGLAYYVGTQNFAGRIPGCFTFYAGTAAESAVQVEEELTSQAKHLAKEGLTEDELRRAKAKLTGQKKIARQDLGTVAFATCMDELLGLGYNYHAEEDSRIESVTLDKAREVAARYFGTDHFATSVSLPAK
;
A
#
# COMPACT_ATOMS: atom_id res chain seq x y z
N MET A 1 6.78 17.43 -19.20
CA MET A 1 6.65 16.68 -20.47
C MET A 1 6.72 15.17 -20.26
N SER A 2 7.73 14.63 -19.58
CA SER A 2 7.84 13.17 -19.37
C SER A 2 6.62 12.52 -18.76
N HIS A 3 6.04 13.11 -17.71
CA HIS A 3 4.83 12.62 -17.05
C HIS A 3 3.58 12.70 -17.97
N VAL A 4 3.47 13.75 -18.79
CA VAL A 4 2.38 13.84 -19.79
C VAL A 4 2.53 12.77 -20.87
N LEU A 5 3.76 12.49 -21.31
CA LEU A 5 4.00 11.39 -22.25
C LEU A 5 3.72 10.02 -21.63
N GLU A 6 4.00 9.85 -20.34
CA GLU A 6 3.62 8.63 -19.62
C GLU A 6 2.13 8.33 -19.82
N HIS A 7 1.24 9.31 -19.62
CA HIS A 7 -0.19 9.16 -19.85
C HIS A 7 -0.52 8.95 -21.34
N MET A 8 0.05 9.75 -22.21
CA MET A 8 -0.29 9.76 -23.62
C MET A 8 0.18 8.53 -24.40
N LEU A 9 1.21 7.79 -23.93
CA LEU A 9 1.65 6.56 -24.58
C LEU A 9 0.61 5.44 -24.48
N PHE A 10 -0.28 5.48 -23.51
CA PHE A 10 -1.39 4.54 -23.39
C PHE A 10 -2.59 4.83 -24.31
N LYS A 11 -2.63 6.01 -24.95
CA LYS A 11 -3.76 6.45 -25.76
C LYS A 11 -3.77 5.92 -27.20
N GLY A 12 -2.76 5.20 -27.59
CA GLY A 12 -2.72 4.46 -28.86
C GLY A 12 -1.45 4.64 -29.66
N THR A 13 -1.29 3.70 -30.57
CA THR A 13 -0.20 3.62 -31.55
C THR A 13 -0.75 3.69 -32.98
N SER A 14 0.12 3.61 -33.98
CA SER A 14 -0.30 3.50 -35.36
C SER A 14 -1.07 2.21 -35.70
N SER A 15 -0.98 1.19 -34.83
CA SER A 15 -1.57 -0.14 -35.06
C SER A 15 -2.63 -0.54 -34.03
N ARG A 16 -2.72 0.16 -32.89
CA ARG A 16 -3.63 -0.16 -31.78
C ARG A 16 -4.24 1.11 -31.21
N THR A 17 -5.53 1.08 -30.89
CA THR A 17 -6.14 2.11 -30.04
C THR A 17 -5.72 1.95 -28.59
N GLY A 18 -5.94 2.95 -27.73
CA GLY A 18 -5.69 2.83 -26.30
C GLY A 18 -6.49 1.69 -25.65
N LEU A 19 -7.75 1.49 -26.10
CA LEU A 19 -8.59 0.37 -25.66
C LEU A 19 -8.04 -0.98 -26.10
N ASP A 20 -7.50 -1.10 -27.31
CA ASP A 20 -6.89 -2.36 -27.77
C ASP A 20 -5.68 -2.73 -26.92
N ILE A 21 -4.87 -1.74 -26.52
CA ILE A 21 -3.71 -1.93 -25.64
C ILE A 21 -4.17 -2.46 -24.28
N ASP A 22 -5.11 -1.78 -23.64
CA ASP A 22 -5.61 -2.14 -22.30
C ASP A 22 -6.31 -3.51 -22.31
N HIS A 23 -7.27 -3.71 -23.23
CA HIS A 23 -8.00 -4.96 -23.38
C HIS A 23 -7.09 -6.16 -23.68
N SER A 24 -6.10 -5.99 -24.56
CA SER A 24 -5.19 -7.10 -24.90
C SER A 24 -4.40 -7.60 -23.69
N ILE A 25 -3.94 -6.70 -22.84
CA ILE A 25 -3.22 -7.04 -21.61
C ILE A 25 -4.16 -7.70 -20.58
N GLN A 26 -5.36 -7.16 -20.41
CA GLN A 26 -6.35 -7.69 -19.47
C GLN A 26 -6.87 -9.07 -19.90
N ASP A 27 -7.14 -9.26 -21.18
CA ASP A 27 -7.59 -10.53 -21.73
C ASP A 27 -6.56 -11.65 -21.53
N ALA A 28 -5.29 -11.31 -21.54
CA ALA A 28 -4.20 -12.21 -21.20
C ALA A 28 -3.98 -12.36 -19.68
N GLY A 29 -4.83 -11.74 -18.85
CA GLY A 29 -4.76 -11.83 -17.39
C GLY A 29 -3.66 -10.95 -16.77
N GLY A 30 -3.15 -9.97 -17.50
CA GLY A 30 -2.11 -9.07 -17.07
C GLY A 30 -2.64 -7.73 -16.53
N HIS A 31 -1.72 -6.90 -16.09
CA HIS A 31 -1.93 -5.47 -15.86
C HIS A 31 -0.71 -4.70 -16.34
N MET A 32 -0.95 -3.50 -16.79
CA MET A 32 0.06 -2.57 -17.30
C MET A 32 -0.01 -1.28 -16.49
N ASN A 33 1.13 -0.67 -16.24
CA ASN A 33 1.24 0.62 -15.58
C ASN A 33 2.53 1.31 -15.98
N ALA A 34 2.68 2.58 -15.59
CA ALA A 34 3.91 3.32 -15.74
C ALA A 34 4.15 4.24 -14.54
N TYR A 35 5.35 4.76 -14.44
CA TYR A 35 5.68 5.83 -13.52
C TYR A 35 6.84 6.67 -14.04
N THR A 36 6.80 7.97 -13.76
CA THR A 36 7.91 8.89 -14.00
C THR A 36 8.56 9.26 -12.67
N SER A 37 9.88 9.22 -12.65
CA SER A 37 10.75 9.63 -11.56
C SER A 37 11.66 10.78 -12.01
N PHE A 38 12.59 11.21 -11.19
CA PHE A 38 13.55 12.26 -11.53
C PHE A 38 14.49 11.87 -12.66
N ASP A 39 14.88 10.59 -12.74
CA ASP A 39 15.90 10.09 -13.65
C ASP A 39 15.35 9.23 -14.80
N ARG A 40 14.08 8.78 -14.69
CA ARG A 40 13.50 7.81 -15.62
C ARG A 40 11.98 7.87 -15.73
N THR A 41 11.47 7.39 -16.87
CA THR A 41 10.09 6.93 -17.03
C THR A 41 10.09 5.44 -17.30
N VAL A 42 9.28 4.67 -16.60
CA VAL A 42 9.21 3.21 -16.69
C VAL A 42 7.80 2.79 -17.07
N TYR A 43 7.67 2.03 -18.13
CA TYR A 43 6.46 1.35 -18.57
C TYR A 43 6.62 -0.13 -18.24
N HIS A 44 5.68 -0.71 -17.54
CA HIS A 44 5.81 -2.11 -17.11
C HIS A 44 4.51 -2.88 -17.24
N VAL A 45 4.65 -4.16 -17.55
CA VAL A 45 3.55 -5.13 -17.62
C VAL A 45 3.86 -6.30 -16.70
N THR A 46 2.91 -6.70 -15.90
CA THR A 46 2.95 -7.96 -15.17
C THR A 46 1.83 -8.86 -15.73
N ILE A 47 2.23 -10.03 -16.23
CA ILE A 47 1.33 -10.89 -17.00
C ILE A 47 1.73 -12.36 -16.80
N PRO A 48 0.81 -13.34 -16.88
CA PRO A 48 1.18 -14.76 -16.97
C PRO A 48 2.13 -15.02 -18.17
N ASP A 49 2.99 -16.02 -18.04
CA ASP A 49 4.02 -16.39 -19.04
C ASP A 49 3.45 -16.59 -20.44
N THR A 50 2.21 -17.10 -20.55
CA THR A 50 1.48 -17.27 -21.81
C THR A 50 1.25 -15.95 -22.57
N GLY A 51 1.25 -14.82 -21.86
CA GLY A 51 1.09 -13.47 -22.41
C GLY A 51 2.42 -12.76 -22.69
N ALA A 52 3.57 -13.36 -22.42
CA ALA A 52 4.87 -12.69 -22.49
C ALA A 52 5.18 -12.08 -23.87
N LYS A 53 4.86 -12.77 -24.96
CA LYS A 53 5.01 -12.25 -26.32
C LYS A 53 4.17 -11.00 -26.54
N LEU A 54 2.91 -11.07 -26.21
CA LEU A 54 1.96 -9.96 -26.36
C LEU A 54 2.41 -8.72 -25.57
N ALA A 55 2.83 -8.90 -24.31
CA ALA A 55 3.34 -7.81 -23.48
C ALA A 55 4.60 -7.17 -24.09
N THR A 56 5.53 -7.98 -24.60
CA THR A 56 6.73 -7.50 -25.28
C THR A 56 6.39 -6.68 -26.52
N GLU A 57 5.51 -7.19 -27.38
CA GLU A 57 5.07 -6.51 -28.60
C GLU A 57 4.35 -5.18 -28.27
N ILE A 58 3.48 -5.15 -27.27
CA ILE A 58 2.77 -3.93 -26.86
C ILE A 58 3.74 -2.89 -26.30
N LEU A 59 4.66 -3.28 -25.40
CA LEU A 59 5.66 -2.35 -24.88
C LEU A 59 6.55 -1.79 -26.00
N CYS A 60 7.00 -2.63 -26.90
CA CYS A 60 7.77 -2.18 -28.06
C CYS A 60 6.97 -1.22 -28.95
N ASP A 61 5.68 -1.47 -29.16
CA ASP A 61 4.82 -0.65 -30.01
C ASP A 61 4.57 0.73 -29.42
N ILE A 62 4.19 0.84 -28.15
CA ILE A 62 3.99 2.14 -27.49
C ILE A 62 5.27 2.96 -27.40
N MET A 63 6.43 2.31 -27.21
CA MET A 63 7.72 2.99 -27.15
C MET A 63 8.17 3.56 -28.49
N GLN A 64 7.71 3.01 -29.63
CA GLN A 64 8.16 3.39 -30.95
C GLN A 64 7.12 4.11 -31.78
N ASN A 65 5.85 3.78 -31.64
CA ASN A 65 4.78 4.11 -32.58
C ASN A 65 3.61 4.85 -31.94
N ALA A 66 3.77 5.42 -30.75
CA ALA A 66 2.72 6.21 -30.09
C ALA A 66 2.30 7.39 -30.98
N THR A 67 1.00 7.55 -31.19
CA THR A 67 0.42 8.58 -32.06
C THR A 67 0.15 9.88 -31.35
N LEU A 68 0.05 9.87 -30.03
CA LEU A 68 -0.34 11.00 -29.18
C LEU A 68 -1.57 11.70 -29.76
N PRO A 69 -2.75 11.06 -29.74
CA PRO A 69 -3.95 11.59 -30.39
C PRO A 69 -4.28 13.00 -29.91
N GLU A 70 -4.63 13.90 -30.85
CA GLU A 70 -4.85 15.33 -30.53
C GLU A 70 -6.12 15.54 -29.69
N ASP A 71 -7.13 14.72 -29.92
CA ASP A 71 -8.42 14.71 -29.24
C ASP A 71 -8.34 14.16 -27.81
N GLU A 72 -7.40 13.27 -27.52
CA GLU A 72 -7.16 12.71 -26.17
C GLU A 72 -6.37 13.67 -25.26
N LEU A 73 -5.52 14.53 -25.83
CA LEU A 73 -4.61 15.38 -25.05
C LEU A 73 -5.31 16.32 -24.07
N PRO A 74 -6.40 17.03 -24.44
CA PRO A 74 -7.09 17.92 -23.47
C PRO A 74 -7.61 17.17 -22.25
N GLY A 75 -8.17 15.97 -22.45
CA GLY A 75 -8.67 15.11 -21.36
C GLY A 75 -7.54 14.71 -20.41
N GLU A 76 -6.39 14.24 -20.94
CA GLU A 76 -5.26 13.84 -20.12
C GLU A 76 -4.59 15.03 -19.39
N LEU A 77 -4.52 16.19 -20.02
CA LEU A 77 -4.07 17.39 -19.33
C LEU A 77 -4.97 17.75 -18.15
N ASP A 78 -6.29 17.57 -18.27
CA ASP A 78 -7.21 17.77 -17.13
C ASP A 78 -7.03 16.73 -16.03
N VAL A 79 -6.77 15.48 -16.38
CA VAL A 79 -6.42 14.43 -15.39
C VAL A 79 -5.19 14.84 -14.60
N ILE A 80 -4.11 15.24 -15.26
CA ILE A 80 -2.85 15.62 -14.60
C ILE A 80 -3.03 16.90 -13.76
N ARG A 81 -3.87 17.87 -14.18
CA ARG A 81 -4.23 19.02 -13.33
C ARG A 81 -4.83 18.57 -12.00
N ARG A 82 -5.73 17.60 -12.04
CA ARG A 82 -6.38 17.05 -10.85
C ARG A 82 -5.40 16.25 -9.98
N GLU A 83 -4.45 15.54 -10.59
CA GLU A 83 -3.36 14.91 -9.83
C GLU A 83 -2.48 15.93 -9.12
N MET A 84 -2.23 17.11 -9.73
CA MET A 84 -1.54 18.22 -9.06
C MET A 84 -2.35 18.71 -7.85
N GLU A 85 -3.66 18.83 -7.96
CA GLU A 85 -4.59 19.23 -6.89
C GLU A 85 -4.59 18.16 -5.77
N MET A 86 -4.76 16.88 -6.11
CA MET A 86 -4.65 15.79 -5.14
C MET A 86 -3.29 15.76 -4.42
N GLY A 87 -2.20 16.04 -5.15
CA GLY A 87 -0.87 16.14 -4.55
C GLY A 87 -0.70 17.34 -3.62
N ASN A 88 -1.50 18.39 -3.77
CA ASN A 88 -1.57 19.53 -2.85
C ASN A 88 -2.42 19.24 -1.61
N ASP A 89 -3.47 18.44 -1.77
CA ASP A 89 -4.38 18.04 -0.68
C ASP A 89 -3.79 16.93 0.21
N ASP A 90 -2.80 16.19 -0.28
CA ASP A 90 -2.07 15.19 0.51
C ASP A 90 -0.86 15.85 1.22
N PRO A 91 -0.88 15.94 2.57
CA PRO A 91 0.17 16.63 3.30
C PRO A 91 1.55 15.98 3.16
N SER A 92 1.62 14.65 3.00
CA SER A 92 2.90 13.95 2.86
C SER A 92 3.52 14.20 1.48
N ARG A 93 2.70 14.15 0.41
CA ARG A 93 3.15 14.46 -0.96
C ARG A 93 3.58 15.92 -1.08
N ARG A 94 2.78 16.83 -0.53
CA ARG A 94 3.10 18.26 -0.51
C ARG A 94 4.39 18.53 0.25
N ALA A 95 4.55 17.97 1.44
CA ALA A 95 5.75 18.16 2.25
C ALA A 95 7.00 17.55 1.59
N GLY A 96 6.91 16.35 1.02
CA GLY A 96 8.00 15.72 0.29
C GLY A 96 8.46 16.54 -0.91
N ARG A 97 7.52 17.04 -1.74
CA ARG A 97 7.84 17.92 -2.87
C ARG A 97 8.54 19.20 -2.40
N ARG A 98 8.03 19.87 -1.39
CA ARG A 98 8.59 21.10 -0.85
C ARG A 98 9.94 20.89 -0.19
N LEU A 99 10.17 19.72 0.39
CA LEU A 99 11.49 19.35 0.89
C LEU A 99 12.53 19.34 -0.22
N PHE A 100 12.26 18.68 -1.36
CA PHE A 100 13.18 18.65 -2.50
C PHE A 100 13.40 20.04 -3.10
N GLU A 101 12.36 20.86 -3.25
CA GLU A 101 12.46 22.25 -3.68
C GLU A 101 13.33 23.09 -2.73
N THR A 102 13.34 22.78 -1.44
CA THR A 102 14.15 23.49 -0.42
C THR A 102 15.57 22.96 -0.35
N ALA A 103 15.73 21.64 -0.44
CA ALA A 103 17.04 20.99 -0.32
C ALA A 103 17.93 21.27 -1.54
N TYR A 104 17.38 21.36 -2.73
CA TYR A 104 18.15 21.59 -3.95
C TYR A 104 17.99 23.01 -4.49
N THR A 105 19.09 23.62 -4.94
CA THR A 105 19.11 24.98 -5.50
C THR A 105 19.45 25.03 -6.98
N LYS A 106 20.21 24.06 -7.48
CA LYS A 106 20.71 23.96 -8.86
C LYS A 106 20.38 22.64 -9.52
N SER A 107 20.48 21.53 -8.79
CA SER A 107 20.14 20.22 -9.32
C SER A 107 18.68 20.17 -9.85
N PRO A 108 18.43 19.47 -10.98
CA PRO A 108 17.06 19.24 -11.48
C PRO A 108 16.14 18.56 -10.47
N TYR A 109 16.65 17.86 -9.46
CA TYR A 109 15.87 17.24 -8.38
C TYR A 109 15.04 18.23 -7.55
N ARG A 110 15.32 19.52 -7.69
CA ARG A 110 14.46 20.57 -7.12
C ARG A 110 13.10 20.71 -7.77
N HIS A 111 12.94 20.20 -8.99
CA HIS A 111 11.69 20.34 -9.76
C HIS A 111 10.78 19.15 -9.53
N THR A 112 9.48 19.43 -9.40
CA THR A 112 8.49 18.37 -9.26
C THR A 112 8.32 17.59 -10.57
N VAL A 113 8.25 16.26 -10.47
CA VAL A 113 8.06 15.37 -11.62
C VAL A 113 6.76 15.66 -12.38
N ILE A 114 5.70 15.98 -11.63
CA ILE A 114 4.39 16.29 -12.24
C ILE A 114 4.37 17.66 -12.95
N GLY A 115 5.34 18.53 -12.66
CA GLY A 115 5.49 19.85 -13.26
C GLY A 115 4.78 20.97 -12.49
N TYR A 116 4.84 22.19 -13.05
CA TYR A 116 4.23 23.40 -12.49
C TYR A 116 3.08 23.84 -13.36
N ARG A 117 1.95 24.20 -12.77
CA ARG A 117 0.69 24.52 -13.44
C ARG A 117 0.82 25.54 -14.57
N ASP A 118 1.53 26.64 -14.30
CA ASP A 118 1.74 27.75 -15.24
C ASP A 118 2.59 27.39 -16.47
N ILE A 119 3.45 26.38 -16.37
CA ILE A 119 4.23 25.80 -17.46
C ILE A 119 3.43 24.72 -18.16
N PHE A 120 2.80 23.85 -17.38
CA PHE A 120 2.03 22.72 -17.84
C PHE A 120 0.85 23.17 -18.75
N ASP A 121 0.13 24.21 -18.39
CA ASP A 121 -1.02 24.75 -19.15
C ASP A 121 -0.62 25.35 -20.53
N LYS A 122 0.67 25.45 -20.83
CA LYS A 122 1.19 25.93 -22.11
C LYS A 122 1.69 24.82 -23.02
N LEU A 123 1.70 23.58 -22.56
CA LEU A 123 2.16 22.44 -23.34
C LEU A 123 1.26 22.20 -24.55
N THR A 124 1.86 22.02 -25.68
CA THR A 124 1.20 21.67 -26.94
C THR A 124 1.51 20.23 -27.32
N ARG A 125 0.67 19.66 -28.19
CA ARG A 125 0.95 18.34 -28.78
C ARG A 125 2.29 18.29 -29.52
N ASP A 126 2.66 19.35 -30.22
CA ASP A 126 3.92 19.43 -30.94
C ASP A 126 5.14 19.39 -30.00
N ASP A 127 5.05 20.03 -28.83
CA ASP A 127 6.09 19.93 -27.80
C ASP A 127 6.28 18.49 -27.34
N LEU A 128 5.17 17.76 -27.12
CA LEU A 128 5.19 16.36 -26.70
C LEU A 128 5.73 15.45 -27.80
N LEU A 129 5.30 15.63 -29.05
CA LEU A 129 5.78 14.88 -30.21
C LEU A 129 7.28 15.09 -30.45
N ASN A 130 7.76 16.33 -30.31
CA ASN A 130 9.17 16.64 -30.46
C ASN A 130 9.99 15.96 -29.36
N TYR A 131 9.54 16.08 -28.10
CA TYR A 131 10.19 15.44 -26.97
C TYR A 131 10.19 13.91 -27.11
N TYR A 132 9.07 13.29 -27.53
CA TYR A 132 8.96 11.86 -27.80
C TYR A 132 9.96 11.42 -28.86
N ARG A 133 10.01 12.12 -30.03
CA ARG A 133 10.94 11.83 -31.12
C ARG A 133 12.41 11.96 -30.73
N GLU A 134 12.73 12.91 -29.83
CA GLU A 134 14.08 13.14 -29.35
C GLU A 134 14.55 12.12 -28.33
N ARG A 135 13.67 11.72 -27.41
CA ARG A 135 14.05 10.97 -26.20
C ARG A 135 13.71 9.48 -26.26
N TYR A 136 12.65 9.12 -26.97
CA TYR A 136 12.22 7.71 -27.10
C TYR A 136 12.93 7.06 -28.31
N ALA A 137 14.24 6.91 -28.19
CA ALA A 137 15.10 6.32 -29.19
C ALA A 137 15.64 4.98 -28.69
N PRO A 138 15.90 3.99 -29.59
CA PRO A 138 16.39 2.67 -29.20
C PRO A 138 17.63 2.70 -28.30
N ASN A 139 18.51 3.65 -28.53
CA ASN A 139 19.75 3.84 -27.76
C ASN A 139 19.57 4.71 -26.50
N ASN A 140 18.36 5.09 -26.13
CA ASN A 140 18.00 5.78 -24.90
C ASN A 140 17.01 4.98 -24.05
N CYS A 141 16.74 3.74 -24.41
CA CYS A 141 15.89 2.84 -23.63
C CYS A 141 16.48 1.45 -23.54
N PHE A 142 16.07 0.70 -22.56
CA PHE A 142 16.39 -0.71 -22.43
C PHE A 142 15.16 -1.46 -21.90
N ILE A 143 15.13 -2.76 -22.17
CA ILE A 143 14.01 -3.64 -21.80
C ILE A 143 14.55 -4.66 -20.81
N VAL A 144 13.77 -4.88 -19.75
CA VAL A 144 14.04 -5.92 -18.76
C VAL A 144 12.86 -6.89 -18.74
N VAL A 145 13.11 -8.16 -18.93
CA VAL A 145 12.09 -9.21 -18.90
C VAL A 145 12.51 -10.28 -17.91
N VAL A 146 11.66 -10.54 -16.91
CA VAL A 146 11.93 -11.52 -15.85
C VAL A 146 10.73 -12.44 -15.69
N GLY A 147 10.95 -13.74 -15.65
CA GLY A 147 9.90 -14.73 -15.44
C GLY A 147 10.23 -16.10 -16.04
N ALA A 148 9.21 -16.94 -16.17
CA ALA A 148 9.30 -18.25 -16.82
C ALA A 148 9.29 -18.07 -18.36
N ILE A 149 10.39 -17.59 -18.90
CA ILE A 149 10.55 -17.21 -20.32
C ILE A 149 11.68 -17.98 -20.98
N ASP A 150 11.57 -18.11 -22.30
CA ASP A 150 12.65 -18.53 -23.17
C ASP A 150 13.39 -17.27 -23.67
N THR A 151 14.60 -17.07 -23.22
CA THR A 151 15.40 -15.86 -23.51
C THR A 151 15.61 -15.64 -24.99
N ASP A 152 15.88 -16.71 -25.76
CA ASP A 152 16.15 -16.60 -27.19
C ASP A 152 14.92 -16.15 -27.97
N LYS A 153 13.74 -16.65 -27.58
CA LYS A 153 12.46 -16.18 -28.14
C LYS A 153 12.15 -14.72 -27.78
N VAL A 154 12.38 -14.32 -26.56
CA VAL A 154 12.17 -12.92 -26.15
C VAL A 154 13.10 -11.99 -26.95
N LEU A 155 14.37 -12.38 -27.13
CA LEU A 155 15.30 -11.63 -27.93
C LEU A 155 14.86 -11.58 -29.43
N GLU A 156 14.32 -12.67 -29.96
CA GLU A 156 13.73 -12.69 -31.30
C GLU A 156 12.59 -11.68 -31.42
N TRP A 157 11.62 -11.70 -30.50
CA TRP A 157 10.49 -10.76 -30.53
C TRP A 157 10.93 -9.30 -30.41
N ILE A 158 11.88 -8.99 -29.53
CA ILE A 158 12.42 -7.63 -29.38
C ILE A 158 13.17 -7.22 -30.64
N ASN A 159 14.00 -8.10 -31.24
CA ASN A 159 14.72 -7.82 -32.48
C ASN A 159 13.75 -7.55 -33.63
N ASP A 160 12.68 -8.34 -33.75
CA ASP A 160 11.66 -8.14 -34.78
C ASP A 160 10.99 -6.76 -34.64
N CYS A 161 10.68 -6.35 -33.43
CA CYS A 161 10.08 -5.04 -33.12
C CYS A 161 11.01 -3.87 -33.46
N TYR A 162 12.32 -4.01 -33.23
CA TYR A 162 13.31 -2.93 -33.39
C TYR A 162 14.14 -3.02 -34.67
N ALA A 163 13.97 -4.05 -35.49
CA ALA A 163 14.80 -4.31 -36.69
C ALA A 163 14.92 -3.13 -37.67
N ALA A 164 13.87 -2.31 -37.78
CA ALA A 164 13.82 -1.15 -38.66
C ALA A 164 14.17 0.19 -37.97
N GLN A 165 14.52 0.17 -36.69
CA GLN A 165 14.73 1.38 -35.89
C GLN A 165 16.23 1.64 -35.66
N PRO A 166 16.85 2.61 -36.35
CA PRO A 166 18.25 2.95 -36.12
C PRO A 166 18.44 3.73 -34.81
N ALA A 167 19.62 3.63 -34.23
CA ALA A 167 20.04 4.54 -33.17
C ALA A 167 19.97 6.00 -33.65
N ARG A 168 19.60 6.89 -32.74
CA ARG A 168 19.44 8.33 -33.05
C ARG A 168 20.48 9.16 -32.31
N SER A 169 20.81 10.34 -32.83
CA SER A 169 21.58 11.33 -32.06
C SER A 169 20.70 11.87 -30.91
N LEU A 170 21.14 11.68 -29.68
CA LEU A 170 20.44 12.17 -28.50
C LEU A 170 20.89 13.60 -28.19
N PRO A 171 19.95 14.52 -27.88
CA PRO A 171 20.32 15.84 -27.39
C PRO A 171 21.12 15.72 -26.09
N PRO A 172 22.21 16.50 -25.92
CA PRO A 172 23.01 16.45 -24.71
C PRO A 172 22.16 16.89 -23.50
N VAL A 173 22.25 16.15 -22.41
CA VAL A 173 21.62 16.50 -21.13
C VAL A 173 22.69 17.17 -20.27
N LEU A 174 22.55 18.48 -20.07
CA LEU A 174 23.41 19.24 -19.17
C LEU A 174 22.80 19.24 -17.75
N LEU A 175 23.24 18.30 -16.94
CA LEU A 175 22.84 18.22 -15.53
C LEU A 175 23.74 19.16 -14.70
N THR A 176 23.13 20.08 -14.00
CA THR A 176 23.84 20.99 -13.10
C THR A 176 24.03 20.30 -11.75
N ASN A 177 25.24 20.11 -11.32
CA ASN A 177 25.54 19.57 -9.99
C ASN A 177 25.06 20.53 -8.90
N GLU A 178 24.50 19.95 -7.84
CA GLU A 178 24.14 20.72 -6.65
C GLU A 178 25.43 21.22 -5.96
N PRO A 179 25.58 22.51 -5.70
CA PRO A 179 26.74 23.01 -4.96
C PRO A 179 26.66 22.54 -3.49
N ARG A 180 27.85 22.36 -2.88
CA ARG A 180 27.94 22.04 -1.46
C ARG A 180 27.15 23.07 -0.63
N GLN A 181 26.24 22.57 0.21
CA GLN A 181 25.52 23.41 1.15
C GLN A 181 26.45 23.86 2.28
N VAL A 182 26.48 25.18 2.54
CA VAL A 182 27.38 25.81 3.51
C VAL A 182 26.64 26.49 4.67
N ALA A 183 25.31 26.45 4.66
CA ALA A 183 24.45 26.97 5.72
C ALA A 183 23.15 26.18 5.76
N ALA A 184 22.59 26.01 6.94
CA ALA A 184 21.30 25.37 7.12
C ALA A 184 20.19 26.09 6.32
N ARG A 185 19.22 25.32 5.79
CA ARG A 185 18.01 25.83 5.15
C ARG A 185 16.82 25.46 5.97
N GLU A 186 15.87 26.38 6.09
CA GLU A 186 14.63 26.13 6.81
C GLU A 186 13.47 26.79 6.08
N VAL A 187 12.39 26.02 5.87
CA VAL A 187 11.13 26.52 5.35
C VAL A 187 10.00 25.90 6.15
N ILE A 188 9.09 26.76 6.62
CA ILE A 188 7.87 26.35 7.31
C ILE A 188 6.70 26.92 6.51
N ASP A 189 5.88 26.03 5.94
CA ASP A 189 4.65 26.37 5.24
C ASP A 189 3.44 26.01 6.12
N GLU A 190 2.33 26.69 5.91
CA GLU A 190 1.05 26.38 6.54
C GLU A 190 0.05 25.82 5.53
N GLY A 191 -0.90 25.00 5.99
CA GLY A 191 -1.95 24.46 5.16
C GLY A 191 -3.14 23.92 5.95
N PRO A 192 -4.24 23.59 5.28
CA PRO A 192 -5.47 23.10 5.90
C PRO A 192 -5.32 21.61 6.29
N PHE A 193 -4.39 21.32 7.19
CA PHE A 193 -4.08 19.98 7.65
C PHE A 193 -4.18 19.89 9.17
N GLU A 194 -4.43 18.71 9.67
CA GLU A 194 -4.60 18.46 11.10
C GLU A 194 -3.26 18.37 11.88
N HIS A 195 -2.16 17.96 11.23
CA HIS A 195 -0.86 17.67 11.88
C HIS A 195 0.36 18.23 11.10
N ALA A 196 1.64 18.52 11.70
CA ALA A 196 2.87 18.90 10.98
C ALA A 196 3.61 17.71 10.43
N HIS A 197 3.81 17.77 9.20
CA HIS A 197 4.75 16.91 8.53
C HIS A 197 6.06 17.66 8.44
N PHE A 198 7.09 17.15 9.06
CA PHE A 198 8.37 17.81 8.99
C PHE A 198 9.49 16.83 8.66
N HIS A 199 10.49 17.35 7.95
CA HIS A 199 11.58 16.58 7.41
C HIS A 199 12.88 17.31 7.67
N PHE A 200 13.87 16.59 8.17
CA PHE A 200 15.26 16.96 8.05
C PHE A 200 15.86 16.25 6.85
N ALA A 201 16.69 16.92 6.08
CA ALA A 201 17.46 16.30 5.00
C ALA A 201 18.90 16.87 4.95
N TRP A 202 19.80 16.03 4.49
CA TRP A 202 21.22 16.36 4.27
C TRP A 202 21.65 15.85 2.90
N HIS A 203 22.42 16.63 2.18
CA HIS A 203 23.03 16.14 0.94
C HIS A 203 24.02 15.01 1.22
N VAL A 204 23.91 13.94 0.46
CA VAL A 204 24.79 12.77 0.44
C VAL A 204 25.29 12.51 -0.97
N PRO A 205 26.32 11.70 -1.20
CA PRO A 205 26.79 11.36 -2.54
C PRO A 205 25.74 10.67 -3.41
N ASP A 206 26.07 10.51 -4.68
CA ASP A 206 25.28 9.72 -5.64
C ASP A 206 25.38 8.21 -5.34
N VAL A 207 24.53 7.44 -5.99
CA VAL A 207 24.33 6.00 -5.76
C VAL A 207 25.61 5.15 -5.93
N ARG A 208 26.61 5.60 -6.67
CA ARG A 208 27.87 4.87 -6.95
C ARG A 208 28.93 5.04 -5.88
N HIS A 209 28.72 5.89 -4.89
CA HIS A 209 29.71 6.20 -3.88
C HIS A 209 29.83 5.10 -2.82
N ASP A 210 31.06 4.82 -2.37
CA ASP A 210 31.36 3.77 -1.39
C ASP A 210 30.71 3.96 -0.02
N ASP A 211 30.29 5.18 0.32
CA ASP A 211 29.63 5.48 1.59
C ASP A 211 28.12 5.13 1.59
N ILE A 212 27.51 4.83 0.44
CA ILE A 212 26.07 4.58 0.34
C ILE A 212 25.61 3.40 1.20
N PRO A 213 26.29 2.22 1.20
CA PRO A 213 25.90 1.12 2.08
C PRO A 213 25.87 1.50 3.57
N ALA A 214 26.82 2.32 4.02
CA ALA A 214 26.85 2.79 5.39
C ALA A 214 25.72 3.79 5.70
N LEU A 215 25.37 4.66 4.76
CA LEU A 215 24.24 5.59 4.89
C LEU A 215 22.89 4.84 4.91
N ASP A 216 22.72 3.81 4.10
CA ASP A 216 21.51 2.98 4.06
C ASP A 216 21.34 2.18 5.35
N VAL A 217 22.42 1.59 5.87
CA VAL A 217 22.40 0.91 7.17
C VAL A 217 22.14 1.93 8.30
N LEU A 218 22.70 3.14 8.23
CA LEU A 218 22.46 4.21 9.20
C LEU A 218 20.98 4.64 9.19
N SER A 219 20.37 4.79 8.03
CA SER A 219 18.95 5.14 7.95
C SER A 219 18.08 4.06 8.60
N THR A 220 18.39 2.78 8.35
CA THR A 220 17.72 1.63 8.97
C THR A 220 17.91 1.63 10.50
N LEU A 221 19.11 1.89 11.00
CA LEU A 221 19.41 1.96 12.43
C LEU A 221 18.65 3.09 13.14
N LEU A 222 18.60 4.26 12.51
CA LEU A 222 17.92 5.43 13.09
C LEU A 222 16.42 5.33 13.01
N GLY A 223 15.83 4.89 11.87
CA GLY A 223 14.40 4.97 11.61
C GLY A 223 13.74 3.65 11.19
N GLY A 224 14.50 2.58 10.94
CA GLY A 224 13.96 1.30 10.47
C GLY A 224 13.27 0.50 11.57
N GLY A 225 11.93 0.47 11.56
CA GLY A 225 11.13 -0.34 12.47
C GLY A 225 10.95 0.25 13.88
N ARG A 226 10.28 -0.53 14.73
CA ARG A 226 9.87 -0.11 16.07
C ARG A 226 11.01 -0.14 17.10
N SER A 227 12.09 -0.87 16.82
CA SER A 227 13.28 -0.92 17.68
C SER A 227 14.34 0.10 17.31
N SER A 228 14.13 0.91 16.27
CA SER A 228 15.03 1.96 15.85
C SER A 228 15.16 3.07 16.90
N ARG A 229 16.27 3.82 16.85
CA ARG A 229 16.55 4.87 17.86
C ARG A 229 15.45 5.94 17.88
N LEU A 230 15.08 6.49 16.74
CA LEU A 230 14.08 7.54 16.65
C LEU A 230 12.72 7.05 17.14
N TYR A 231 12.33 5.85 16.74
CA TYR A 231 11.06 5.29 17.19
C TYR A 231 11.01 5.11 18.71
N ARG A 232 12.03 4.47 19.28
CA ARG A 232 12.09 4.22 20.73
C ARG A 232 12.21 5.50 21.57
N GLN A 233 13.08 6.43 21.15
CA GLN A 233 13.42 7.60 21.98
C GLN A 233 12.46 8.77 21.73
N VAL A 234 12.05 9.02 20.50
CA VAL A 234 11.25 10.20 20.17
C VAL A 234 9.75 9.88 20.20
N ARG A 235 9.36 8.71 19.65
CA ARG A 235 7.95 8.30 19.62
C ARG A 235 7.50 7.66 20.94
N ASP A 236 8.14 6.58 21.37
CA ASP A 236 7.66 5.80 22.51
C ASP A 236 8.05 6.40 23.85
N ALA A 237 9.32 6.74 24.08
CA ALA A 237 9.77 7.27 25.37
C ALA A 237 9.31 8.71 25.64
N LYS A 238 9.42 9.59 24.64
CA LYS A 238 9.10 11.02 24.79
C LYS A 238 7.69 11.39 24.31
N THR A 239 7.03 10.51 23.55
CA THR A 239 5.68 10.70 22.98
C THR A 239 5.51 12.04 22.23
N LEU A 240 6.56 12.40 21.46
CA LEU A 240 6.63 13.68 20.75
C LEU A 240 6.13 13.60 19.32
N VAL A 241 6.05 12.41 18.75
CA VAL A 241 5.66 12.18 17.36
C VAL A 241 4.72 11.00 17.23
N HIS A 242 3.87 11.02 16.23
CA HIS A 242 2.96 9.91 15.90
C HIS A 242 3.65 8.87 15.03
N SER A 243 4.47 9.30 14.07
CA SER A 243 5.40 8.45 13.33
C SER A 243 6.73 9.14 13.18
N VAL A 244 7.76 8.34 12.98
CA VAL A 244 9.11 8.80 12.68
C VAL A 244 9.82 7.72 11.89
N ASP A 245 10.58 8.14 10.90
CA ASP A 245 11.42 7.30 10.06
C ASP A 245 12.71 8.00 9.64
N ALA A 246 13.65 7.24 9.11
CA ALA A 246 14.81 7.76 8.42
C ALA A 246 14.96 7.01 7.08
N TRP A 247 15.46 7.71 6.07
CA TRP A 247 15.53 7.20 4.70
C TRP A 247 16.71 7.78 3.94
N THR A 248 17.09 7.11 2.86
CA THR A 248 18.03 7.60 1.86
C THR A 248 17.32 7.74 0.51
N TYR A 249 17.67 8.77 -0.23
CA TYR A 249 17.33 8.91 -1.64
C TYR A 249 18.63 9.14 -2.41
N THR A 250 19.05 8.16 -3.21
CA THR A 250 20.27 8.19 -3.99
C THR A 250 19.98 7.88 -5.43
N GLY A 251 20.25 8.84 -6.31
CA GLY A 251 20.11 8.76 -7.76
C GLY A 251 21.45 8.97 -8.44
N GLU A 252 21.43 9.37 -9.71
CA GLU A 252 22.66 9.65 -10.51
C GLU A 252 23.45 10.89 -10.03
N GLN A 253 22.83 11.76 -9.22
CA GLN A 253 23.43 12.96 -8.68
C GLN A 253 23.39 12.97 -7.15
N THR A 254 23.88 14.06 -6.54
CA THR A 254 23.81 14.30 -5.10
C THR A 254 22.44 13.89 -4.55
N GLY A 255 22.45 12.93 -3.64
CA GLY A 255 21.28 12.39 -2.99
C GLY A 255 20.92 13.12 -1.69
N LEU A 256 19.95 12.56 -0.97
CA LEU A 256 19.54 13.02 0.36
C LEU A 256 19.54 11.85 1.35
N PHE A 257 20.06 12.10 2.54
CA PHE A 257 19.72 11.37 3.74
C PHE A 257 18.60 12.13 4.46
N GLY A 258 17.52 11.49 4.85
CA GLY A 258 16.41 12.19 5.49
C GLY A 258 15.96 11.54 6.79
N MET A 259 15.41 12.36 7.67
CA MET A 259 14.60 11.94 8.82
C MET A 259 13.26 12.65 8.72
N SER A 260 12.19 11.88 8.75
CA SER A 260 10.83 12.39 8.63
C SER A 260 10.05 12.10 9.89
N ALA A 261 9.21 13.02 10.27
CA ALA A 261 8.32 12.75 11.38
C ALA A 261 7.06 13.59 11.28
N VAL A 262 6.18 13.22 12.15
CA VAL A 262 4.91 13.88 12.23
C VAL A 262 4.47 13.97 13.68
N ALA A 263 4.13 15.18 14.09
CA ALA A 263 3.93 15.52 15.49
C ALA A 263 2.72 16.45 15.69
N ASP A 264 2.21 16.56 16.87
CA ASP A 264 1.27 17.62 17.23
C ASP A 264 1.96 19.00 17.14
N ALA A 265 1.17 20.01 16.91
CA ALA A 265 1.60 21.37 16.72
C ALA A 265 2.49 21.92 17.82
N ASP A 266 1.99 21.80 19.02
CA ASP A 266 2.64 22.27 20.23
C ASP A 266 3.92 21.48 20.55
N LYS A 267 4.07 20.30 19.98
CA LYS A 267 5.23 19.42 20.15
C LYS A 267 6.31 19.55 19.07
N LEU A 268 6.05 20.27 17.96
CA LEU A 268 6.96 20.32 16.80
C LEU A 268 8.40 20.66 17.19
N GLY A 269 8.62 21.75 17.90
CA GLY A 269 9.97 22.17 18.30
C GLY A 269 10.66 21.17 19.24
N GLN A 270 9.89 20.50 20.10
CA GLN A 270 10.42 19.48 21.00
C GLN A 270 10.78 18.21 20.22
N ALA A 271 9.93 17.82 19.25
CA ALA A 271 10.16 16.67 18.37
C ALA A 271 11.41 16.87 17.50
N GLN A 272 11.54 18.05 16.89
CA GLN A 272 12.73 18.43 16.11
C GLN A 272 14.01 18.37 16.95
N ALA A 273 13.99 18.98 18.13
CA ALA A 273 15.14 18.96 19.05
C ALA A 273 15.47 17.53 19.52
N ALA A 274 14.46 16.70 19.77
CA ALA A 274 14.68 15.33 20.18
C ALA A 274 15.29 14.48 19.04
N MET A 275 14.84 14.62 17.80
CA MET A 275 15.40 13.89 16.65
C MET A 275 16.84 14.28 16.39
N LEU A 276 17.15 15.58 16.41
CA LEU A 276 18.53 16.05 16.26
C LEU A 276 19.41 15.66 17.46
N GLY A 277 18.83 15.58 18.66
CA GLY A 277 19.52 15.10 19.86
C GLY A 277 19.94 13.64 19.75
N GLU A 278 19.07 12.76 19.22
CA GLU A 278 19.40 11.35 18.97
C GLU A 278 20.49 11.21 17.88
N LEU A 279 20.43 12.03 16.83
CA LEU A 279 21.47 12.07 15.81
C LEU A 279 22.80 12.55 16.38
N GLN A 280 22.80 13.58 17.24
CA GLN A 280 24.03 14.07 17.89
C GLN A 280 24.62 13.02 18.83
N GLN A 281 23.78 12.36 19.64
CA GLN A 281 24.22 11.27 20.51
C GLN A 281 24.85 10.12 19.70
N PHE A 282 24.28 9.81 18.51
CA PHE A 282 24.87 8.81 17.61
C PHE A 282 26.26 9.24 17.11
N LYS A 283 26.47 10.51 16.81
CA LYS A 283 27.77 11.04 16.40
C LYS A 283 28.81 11.04 17.53
N ASP A 284 28.36 11.15 18.78
CA ASP A 284 29.24 11.25 19.93
C ASP A 284 29.66 9.87 20.47
N SER A 285 28.89 8.83 20.20
CA SER A 285 29.15 7.47 20.67
C SER A 285 28.97 6.44 19.55
N LEU A 286 29.82 5.45 19.48
CA LEU A 286 29.70 4.35 18.53
C LEU A 286 28.38 3.59 18.73
N ALA A 287 27.83 3.06 17.65
CA ALA A 287 26.71 2.13 17.70
C ALA A 287 27.13 0.84 18.44
N ASP A 288 26.20 0.29 19.20
CA ASP A 288 26.39 -1.04 19.78
C ASP A 288 26.44 -2.11 18.66
N GLU A 289 27.33 -3.09 18.79
CA GLU A 289 27.48 -4.14 17.77
C GLU A 289 26.18 -4.90 17.51
N SER A 290 25.35 -5.10 18.53
CA SER A 290 24.06 -5.77 18.40
C SER A 290 23.05 -4.92 17.66
N GLU A 291 23.06 -3.59 17.87
CA GLU A 291 22.21 -2.64 17.16
C GLU A 291 22.59 -2.54 15.68
N LEU A 292 23.89 -2.55 15.39
CA LEU A 292 24.37 -2.57 14.00
C LEU A 292 24.04 -3.87 13.30
N ALA A 293 24.29 -5.02 13.93
CA ALA A 293 23.97 -6.32 13.37
C ALA A 293 22.47 -6.46 13.03
N LYS A 294 21.61 -5.93 13.91
CA LYS A 294 20.16 -5.82 13.67
C LYS A 294 19.84 -4.97 12.43
N ALA A 295 20.40 -3.76 12.34
CA ALA A 295 20.15 -2.86 11.21
C ALA A 295 20.59 -3.48 9.88
N ILE A 296 21.75 -4.11 9.83
CA ILE A 296 22.24 -4.87 8.67
C ILE A 296 21.27 -5.99 8.28
N LYS A 297 20.80 -6.75 9.27
CA LYS A 297 19.88 -7.86 9.03
C LYS A 297 18.52 -7.37 8.50
N GLN A 298 17.99 -6.29 9.07
CA GLN A 298 16.75 -5.64 8.59
C GLN A 298 16.90 -5.11 7.17
N PHE A 299 17.97 -4.36 6.87
CA PHE A 299 18.27 -3.86 5.54
C PHE A 299 18.37 -4.99 4.52
N THR A 300 19.11 -6.05 4.86
CA THR A 300 19.27 -7.25 4.02
C THR A 300 17.93 -7.93 3.76
N ALA A 301 17.13 -8.15 4.81
CA ALA A 301 15.83 -8.80 4.69
C ALA A 301 14.85 -7.95 3.85
N GLY A 302 14.85 -6.63 4.01
CA GLY A 302 14.07 -5.70 3.22
C GLY A 302 14.39 -5.80 1.72
N ASN A 303 15.67 -5.75 1.37
CA ASN A 303 16.13 -5.88 -0.02
C ASN A 303 15.77 -7.27 -0.61
N LEU A 304 16.05 -8.35 0.11
CA LEU A 304 15.67 -9.69 -0.36
C LEU A 304 14.14 -9.85 -0.51
N SER A 305 13.37 -9.15 0.29
CA SER A 305 11.91 -9.19 0.20
C SER A 305 11.39 -8.54 -1.10
N SER A 306 12.05 -7.52 -1.62
CA SER A 306 11.67 -6.91 -2.91
C SER A 306 11.84 -7.89 -4.08
N LEU A 307 12.79 -8.81 -4.00
CA LEU A 307 13.10 -9.80 -5.03
C LEU A 307 12.14 -11.02 -5.06
N LYS A 308 11.13 -11.06 -4.20
CA LYS A 308 10.14 -12.15 -4.16
C LYS A 308 9.25 -12.23 -5.39
N THR A 309 9.12 -11.15 -6.13
CA THR A 309 8.24 -11.07 -7.31
C THR A 309 9.05 -10.81 -8.57
N MET A 310 8.53 -11.25 -9.72
CA MET A 310 9.17 -10.98 -11.03
C MET A 310 9.27 -9.48 -11.30
N GLN A 311 8.23 -8.73 -10.93
CA GLN A 311 8.23 -7.27 -11.00
C GLN A 311 9.34 -6.65 -10.14
N GLY A 312 9.54 -7.14 -8.92
CA GLY A 312 10.61 -6.67 -8.04
C GLY A 312 12.01 -6.97 -8.60
N GLN A 313 12.19 -8.17 -9.15
CA GLN A 313 13.44 -8.54 -9.79
C GLN A 313 13.71 -7.69 -11.06
N ALA A 314 12.69 -7.45 -11.88
CA ALA A 314 12.82 -6.59 -13.05
C ALA A 314 13.16 -5.14 -12.67
N ALA A 315 12.52 -4.62 -11.63
CA ALA A 315 12.80 -3.28 -11.13
C ALA A 315 14.22 -3.15 -10.57
N ASP A 316 14.69 -4.16 -9.83
CA ASP A 316 16.05 -4.23 -9.29
C ASP A 316 17.11 -4.23 -10.40
N LEU A 317 16.99 -5.14 -11.37
CA LEU A 317 17.89 -5.21 -12.52
C LEU A 317 17.88 -3.92 -13.34
N GLY A 318 16.68 -3.37 -13.59
CA GLY A 318 16.52 -2.14 -14.34
C GLY A 318 17.14 -0.94 -13.64
N SER A 319 16.92 -0.81 -12.34
CA SER A 319 17.49 0.28 -11.53
C SER A 319 19.01 0.16 -11.42
N SER A 320 19.52 -1.05 -11.18
CA SER A 320 20.96 -1.33 -11.10
C SER A 320 21.66 -0.96 -12.42
N TRP A 321 21.12 -1.42 -13.53
CA TRP A 321 21.66 -1.09 -14.86
C TRP A 321 21.60 0.41 -15.17
N LEU A 322 20.47 1.05 -14.90
CA LEU A 322 20.28 2.47 -15.20
C LEU A 322 21.32 3.36 -14.49
N HIS A 323 21.50 3.14 -13.19
CA HIS A 323 22.32 4.04 -12.38
C HIS A 323 23.80 3.72 -12.40
N THR A 324 24.17 2.45 -12.67
CA THR A 324 25.56 2.00 -12.51
C THR A 324 26.13 1.27 -13.72
N GLY A 325 25.30 0.82 -14.65
CA GLY A 325 25.71 -0.07 -15.74
C GLY A 325 26.10 -1.48 -15.29
N ASP A 326 25.77 -1.85 -14.05
CA ASP A 326 26.16 -3.12 -13.42
C ASP A 326 24.91 -3.86 -12.90
N LEU A 327 24.57 -4.99 -13.50
CA LEU A 327 23.41 -5.81 -13.10
C LEU A 327 23.59 -6.45 -11.71
N ASP A 328 24.82 -6.59 -11.24
CA ASP A 328 25.17 -7.14 -9.93
C ASP A 328 25.19 -6.08 -8.81
N TYR A 329 24.85 -4.84 -9.11
CA TYR A 329 24.98 -3.72 -8.18
C TYR A 329 24.27 -3.97 -6.83
N SER A 330 23.00 -4.39 -6.84
CA SER A 330 22.25 -4.68 -5.61
C SER A 330 22.91 -5.76 -4.75
N ARG A 331 23.45 -6.82 -5.37
CA ARG A 331 24.17 -7.87 -4.63
C ARG A 331 25.45 -7.31 -3.99
N LYS A 332 26.22 -6.50 -4.73
CA LYS A 332 27.43 -5.85 -4.21
C LYS A 332 27.11 -4.87 -3.08
N GLN A 333 26.01 -4.12 -3.18
CA GLN A 333 25.52 -3.25 -2.12
C GLN A 333 25.15 -4.02 -0.85
N LEU A 334 24.48 -5.16 -0.97
CA LEU A 334 24.17 -6.02 0.17
C LEU A 334 25.43 -6.59 0.82
N GLU A 335 26.44 -6.98 0.03
CA GLU A 335 27.73 -7.46 0.54
C GLU A 335 28.49 -6.32 1.27
N ALA A 336 28.51 -5.13 0.70
CA ALA A 336 29.11 -3.93 1.32
C ALA A 336 28.36 -3.52 2.60
N ALA A 337 27.03 -3.57 2.61
CA ALA A 337 26.23 -3.29 3.80
C ALA A 337 26.53 -4.26 4.95
N ARG A 338 26.78 -5.55 4.65
CA ARG A 338 27.19 -6.56 5.65
C ARG A 338 28.58 -6.31 6.22
N ALA A 339 29.44 -5.61 5.50
CA ALA A 339 30.79 -5.25 5.93
C ALA A 339 30.86 -3.93 6.71
N VAL A 340 29.75 -3.21 6.83
CA VAL A 340 29.67 -1.96 7.60
C VAL A 340 29.97 -2.22 9.07
N ASN A 341 30.75 -1.36 9.69
CA ASN A 341 31.12 -1.42 11.10
C ASN A 341 30.75 -0.13 11.85
N PRO A 342 30.76 -0.10 13.19
CA PRO A 342 30.34 1.06 13.97
C PRO A 342 31.12 2.35 13.64
N ASP A 343 32.42 2.25 13.34
CA ASP A 343 33.25 3.40 13.00
C ASP A 343 32.82 4.00 11.65
N SER A 344 32.57 3.18 10.63
CA SER A 344 32.13 3.64 9.32
C SER A 344 30.75 4.33 9.37
N LEU A 345 29.81 3.83 10.21
CA LEU A 345 28.54 4.49 10.44
C LEU A 345 28.68 5.85 11.10
N GLN A 346 29.51 5.93 12.14
CA GLN A 346 29.78 7.22 12.82
C GLN A 346 30.47 8.21 11.90
N ASP A 347 31.37 7.75 11.06
CA ASP A 347 32.14 8.56 10.11
C ASP A 347 31.21 9.18 9.06
N VAL A 348 30.31 8.42 8.43
CA VAL A 348 29.34 8.98 7.47
C VAL A 348 28.36 9.93 8.14
N ALA A 349 27.93 9.66 9.38
CA ALA A 349 27.08 10.56 10.14
C ALA A 349 27.79 11.91 10.44
N LYS A 350 29.05 11.87 10.83
CA LYS A 350 29.85 13.08 11.08
C LYS A 350 30.16 13.85 9.80
N ARG A 351 30.43 13.16 8.71
CA ARG A 351 30.82 13.73 7.42
C ARG A 351 29.66 14.42 6.71
N TYR A 352 28.48 13.80 6.67
CA TYR A 352 27.37 14.28 5.86
C TYR A 352 26.26 14.97 6.67
N LEU A 353 25.93 14.50 7.87
CA LEU A 353 24.77 14.99 8.61
C LEU A 353 25.12 16.19 9.51
N THR A 354 25.84 17.17 8.95
CA THR A 354 26.32 18.38 9.68
C THR A 354 25.24 19.46 9.76
N SER A 355 25.41 20.42 10.68
CA SER A 355 24.48 21.54 10.84
C SER A 355 24.40 22.43 9.58
N GLU A 356 25.51 22.61 8.89
CA GLU A 356 25.58 23.43 7.67
C GLU A 356 24.92 22.77 6.48
N ASN A 357 24.97 21.46 6.42
CA ASN A 357 24.36 20.67 5.35
C ASN A 357 22.88 20.34 5.60
N GLN A 358 22.32 20.81 6.73
CA GLN A 358 20.95 20.51 7.13
C GLN A 358 19.92 21.34 6.36
N THR A 359 18.88 20.69 5.89
CA THR A 359 17.64 21.31 5.40
C THR A 359 16.50 20.87 6.29
N LEU A 360 15.71 21.80 6.81
CA LEU A 360 14.44 21.55 7.50
C LEU A 360 13.30 22.07 6.63
N TYR A 361 12.35 21.21 6.39
CA TYR A 361 11.05 21.63 5.89
C TYR A 361 9.95 21.17 6.85
N ALA A 362 9.01 22.05 7.16
CA ALA A 362 7.82 21.71 7.95
C ALA A 362 6.57 22.26 7.28
N LEU A 363 5.55 21.42 7.15
CA LEU A 363 4.20 21.79 6.76
C LEU A 363 3.32 21.71 8.00
N THR A 364 2.77 22.84 8.39
CA THR A 364 2.01 22.99 9.63
C THR A 364 0.57 23.35 9.36
N PRO A 365 -0.41 23.03 10.23
CA PRO A 365 -1.80 23.47 10.06
C PRO A 365 -1.90 24.98 10.00
N ALA A 366 -2.90 25.50 9.30
CA ALA A 366 -3.21 26.91 9.31
C ALA A 366 -3.51 27.39 10.75
N GLY A 367 -2.61 28.18 11.30
CA GLY A 367 -2.68 28.71 12.67
C GLY A 367 -2.19 27.77 13.78
N SER A 368 -1.65 26.60 13.49
CA SER A 368 -1.02 25.66 14.43
C SER A 368 -0.42 24.45 13.72
N THR A 369 0.23 23.53 14.45
CA THR A 369 1.09 22.49 13.86
C THR A 369 0.75 21.03 14.23
N PRO A 370 1.12 19.94 13.74
CA PRO A 370 0.82 18.83 12.84
C PRO A 370 0.88 17.31 13.14
N LYS A 371 0.79 16.26 12.22
CA LYS A 371 0.54 14.78 12.34
C LYS A 371 0.85 13.71 11.31
N PRO A 372 0.78 12.32 11.34
CA PRO A 372 0.94 11.32 10.32
C PRO A 372 0.61 9.85 10.15
N LYS A 373 1.45 8.76 9.75
CA LYS A 373 1.07 7.62 8.97
C LYS A 373 1.75 6.25 8.71
N PRO A 374 1.38 5.21 7.84
CA PRO A 374 1.52 3.74 7.90
C PRO A 374 1.93 2.84 6.69
N ARG A 375 2.05 1.42 6.70
CA ARG A 375 1.67 0.35 5.71
C ARG A 375 2.44 -0.95 5.36
N VAL A 376 2.23 -2.07 4.76
CA VAL A 376 1.55 -3.20 4.14
C VAL A 376 2.28 -4.31 3.27
N THR A 377 1.98 -5.64 3.20
CA THR A 377 1.71 -6.89 2.40
C THR A 377 2.68 -7.87 1.70
N SER A 378 2.52 -9.16 1.38
CA SER A 378 1.93 -10.40 1.01
C SER A 378 2.40 -11.52 0.01
N ARG A 379 2.46 -12.90 0.06
CA ARG A 379 1.93 -14.12 -0.58
C ARG A 379 2.76 -15.21 -1.36
N ARG A 380 2.55 -16.58 -1.59
CA ARG A 380 1.60 -17.65 -1.75
C ARG A 380 2.18 -19.10 -1.94
N ALA A 381 1.36 -20.24 -2.03
CA ALA A 381 1.49 -21.59 -1.59
C ALA A 381 0.91 -22.78 -2.42
N THR A 382 1.29 -24.08 -2.23
CA THR A 382 0.54 -25.35 -2.38
C THR A 382 1.09 -26.41 -1.43
N GLY A 383 0.27 -27.44 -1.05
CA GLY A 383 0.64 -28.49 -0.11
C GLY A 383 0.48 -28.08 1.36
N VAL A 384 -0.72 -27.60 1.72
CA VAL A 384 -1.04 -27.23 3.10
C VAL A 384 -1.53 -28.47 3.86
N GLU A 385 -0.93 -28.75 5.02
CA GLU A 385 -1.39 -29.73 6.00
C GLU A 385 -2.27 -29.02 7.03
N LYS A 386 -3.51 -29.52 7.23
CA LYS A 386 -4.41 -29.05 8.29
C LYS A 386 -4.41 -30.02 9.45
N ILE A 387 -4.17 -29.52 10.65
CA ILE A 387 -4.17 -30.25 11.90
C ILE A 387 -5.15 -29.56 12.85
N GLU A 388 -6.07 -30.32 13.44
CA GLU A 388 -6.92 -29.83 14.51
C GLU A 388 -6.33 -30.30 15.86
N LEU A 389 -5.90 -29.35 16.68
CA LEU A 389 -5.28 -29.65 17.96
C LEU A 389 -6.33 -30.05 19.01
N PRO A 390 -5.96 -30.78 20.06
CA PRO A 390 -6.90 -31.23 21.10
C PRO A 390 -7.69 -30.10 21.78
N ASN A 391 -7.15 -28.87 21.81
CA ASN A 391 -7.81 -27.69 22.34
C ASN A 391 -8.73 -26.96 21.33
N GLY A 392 -8.88 -27.50 20.11
CA GLY A 392 -9.73 -26.95 19.06
C GLY A 392 -9.06 -25.92 18.15
N LEU A 393 -7.77 -25.60 18.32
CA LEU A 393 -7.04 -24.75 17.39
C LEU A 393 -6.83 -25.49 16.06
N ARG A 394 -7.12 -24.82 14.95
CA ARG A 394 -6.83 -25.30 13.60
C ARG A 394 -5.46 -24.78 13.17
N LEU A 395 -4.49 -25.68 13.06
CA LEU A 395 -3.12 -25.41 12.63
C LEU A 395 -2.95 -25.78 11.16
N LEU A 396 -2.43 -24.86 10.37
CA LEU A 396 -2.18 -25.04 8.94
C LEU A 396 -0.67 -24.94 8.72
N LEU A 397 -0.06 -25.97 8.19
CA LEU A 397 1.37 -26.05 7.95
C LEU A 397 1.67 -26.19 6.47
N LYS A 398 2.72 -25.51 6.01
CA LYS A 398 3.23 -25.72 4.66
C LYS A 398 4.72 -25.49 4.58
N LYS A 399 5.44 -26.55 4.18
CA LYS A 399 6.85 -26.44 3.83
C LYS A 399 7.00 -25.80 2.43
N ASP A 400 7.80 -24.76 2.36
CA ASP A 400 8.20 -24.12 1.12
C ASP A 400 9.58 -23.44 1.31
N ASN A 401 10.62 -24.06 0.75
CA ASN A 401 12.02 -23.68 0.94
C ASN A 401 12.59 -22.89 -0.25
N ARG A 402 11.74 -22.27 -1.07
CA ARG A 402 12.20 -21.42 -2.19
C ARG A 402 12.97 -20.19 -1.70
N LEU A 403 12.63 -19.69 -0.51
CA LEU A 403 13.33 -18.62 0.18
C LEU A 403 13.46 -18.97 1.67
N PRO A 404 14.51 -18.51 2.36
CA PRO A 404 14.75 -18.83 3.77
C PRO A 404 13.88 -17.99 4.71
N PHE A 405 12.55 -18.01 4.50
CA PHE A 405 11.58 -17.29 5.31
C PHE A 405 10.57 -18.23 5.96
N THR A 406 10.15 -17.87 7.19
CA THR A 406 9.02 -18.47 7.88
C THR A 406 7.98 -17.40 8.19
N HIS A 407 6.73 -17.69 7.85
CA HIS A 407 5.58 -16.82 7.98
C HIS A 407 4.60 -17.40 9.01
N PHE A 408 4.40 -16.71 10.12
CA PHE A 408 3.39 -17.04 11.13
C PHE A 408 2.17 -16.15 10.94
N ARG A 409 1.00 -16.74 10.91
CA ARG A 409 -0.29 -16.01 10.86
C ARG A 409 -1.24 -16.61 11.88
N VAL A 410 -1.92 -15.79 12.64
CA VAL A 410 -3.07 -16.23 13.43
C VAL A 410 -4.24 -15.30 13.19
N GLY A 411 -5.37 -15.87 12.88
CA GLY A 411 -6.63 -15.17 12.76
C GLY A 411 -7.63 -15.64 13.82
N LEU A 412 -8.38 -14.72 14.38
CA LEU A 412 -9.45 -14.97 15.33
C LEU A 412 -10.72 -14.23 14.84
N LEU A 413 -11.88 -14.89 14.94
CA LEU A 413 -13.15 -14.22 14.67
C LEU A 413 -13.40 -13.12 15.70
N GLY A 414 -13.93 -12.01 15.23
CA GLY A 414 -14.19 -10.81 16.02
C GLY A 414 -14.26 -9.59 15.12
N GLY A 415 -13.37 -8.62 15.34
CA GLY A 415 -13.39 -7.36 14.60
C GLY A 415 -14.66 -6.56 14.88
N VAL A 416 -15.10 -5.77 13.91
CA VAL A 416 -16.32 -4.94 14.04
C VAL A 416 -17.55 -5.78 14.39
N LEU A 417 -17.65 -7.01 13.88
CA LEU A 417 -18.80 -7.89 14.19
C LEU A 417 -18.87 -8.35 15.65
N SER A 418 -17.83 -8.12 16.46
CA SER A 418 -17.85 -8.33 17.92
C SER A 418 -18.09 -7.04 18.70
N GLU A 419 -18.35 -5.95 18.03
CA GLU A 419 -18.56 -4.62 18.61
C GLU A 419 -20.00 -4.14 18.49
N THR A 420 -20.32 -3.14 19.28
CA THR A 420 -21.56 -2.38 19.26
C THR A 420 -21.24 -0.89 19.17
N SER A 421 -22.23 -0.04 18.98
CA SER A 421 -22.03 1.43 19.03
C SER A 421 -21.40 1.91 20.35
N ALA A 422 -21.61 1.18 21.46
CA ALA A 422 -21.09 1.54 22.78
C ALA A 422 -19.60 1.19 22.99
N ASN A 423 -19.02 0.35 22.15
CA ASN A 423 -17.61 -0.05 22.24
C ASN A 423 -16.89 -0.08 20.88
N SER A 424 -17.39 0.67 19.90
CA SER A 424 -16.81 0.76 18.56
C SER A 424 -15.36 1.20 18.60
N GLY A 425 -14.48 0.44 17.93
CA GLY A 425 -13.03 0.63 17.91
C GLY A 425 -12.26 -0.12 18.99
N LEU A 426 -12.95 -0.87 19.84
CA LEU A 426 -12.36 -1.65 20.94
C LEU A 426 -11.38 -2.72 20.41
N THR A 427 -11.76 -3.47 19.37
CA THR A 427 -10.92 -4.53 18.79
C THR A 427 -9.65 -3.96 18.20
N ARG A 428 -9.73 -2.79 17.58
CA ARG A 428 -8.55 -2.12 17.02
C ARG A 428 -7.58 -1.66 18.12
N LEU A 429 -8.11 -1.01 19.17
CA LEU A 429 -7.28 -0.57 20.29
C LEU A 429 -6.63 -1.76 21.00
N MET A 430 -7.40 -2.81 21.24
CA MET A 430 -6.92 -4.08 21.79
C MET A 430 -5.80 -4.68 20.94
N SER A 431 -6.02 -4.86 19.64
CA SER A 431 -5.05 -5.48 18.73
C SER A 431 -3.73 -4.71 18.70
N ARG A 432 -3.77 -3.39 18.60
CA ARG A 432 -2.57 -2.55 18.61
C ARG A 432 -1.82 -2.62 19.93
N THR A 433 -2.54 -2.67 21.05
CA THR A 433 -1.94 -2.73 22.38
C THR A 433 -1.35 -4.11 22.70
N MET A 434 -1.76 -5.19 22.02
CA MET A 434 -1.15 -6.52 22.17
C MET A 434 0.36 -6.51 21.94
N LEU A 435 0.87 -5.70 21.00
CA LEU A 435 2.29 -5.56 20.69
C LEU A 435 3.05 -4.63 21.65
N LYS A 436 2.36 -4.02 22.59
CA LYS A 436 2.94 -3.04 23.52
C LYS A 436 3.44 -3.63 24.82
N GLY A 437 3.54 -4.94 24.89
CA GLY A 437 4.14 -5.69 25.97
C GLY A 437 3.36 -6.93 26.34
N THR A 438 4.05 -7.87 26.93
CA THR A 438 3.51 -9.10 27.50
C THR A 438 3.88 -9.19 28.98
N ALA A 439 3.45 -10.27 29.65
CA ALA A 439 3.89 -10.55 31.02
C ALA A 439 5.42 -10.75 31.15
N LYS A 440 6.12 -11.02 30.03
CA LYS A 440 7.57 -11.34 29.99
C LYS A 440 8.41 -10.31 29.25
N ARG A 441 7.81 -9.51 28.39
CA ARG A 441 8.52 -8.64 27.43
C ARG A 441 7.88 -7.25 27.39
N THR A 442 8.71 -6.22 27.41
CA THR A 442 8.23 -4.87 27.05
C THR A 442 8.04 -4.74 25.55
N ALA A 443 7.36 -3.68 25.10
CA ALA A 443 7.22 -3.37 23.67
C ALA A 443 8.56 -3.30 22.93
N SER A 444 9.55 -2.67 23.57
CA SER A 444 10.91 -2.54 23.01
C SER A 444 11.60 -3.90 22.89
N VAL A 445 11.41 -4.81 23.85
CA VAL A 445 11.99 -6.16 23.79
C VAL A 445 11.35 -6.97 22.67
N ILE A 446 10.02 -6.94 22.54
CA ILE A 446 9.31 -7.59 21.42
C ILE A 446 9.85 -7.12 20.07
N ALA A 447 9.91 -5.80 19.88
CA ALA A 447 10.44 -5.21 18.66
C ALA A 447 11.89 -5.61 18.42
N SER A 448 12.75 -5.48 19.45
CA SER A 448 14.18 -5.79 19.32
C SER A 448 14.45 -7.27 19.03
N GLU A 449 13.78 -8.22 19.69
CA GLU A 449 13.96 -9.65 19.44
C GLU A 449 13.61 -10.02 17.99
N ILE A 450 12.50 -9.52 17.45
CA ILE A 450 12.04 -9.83 16.09
C ILE A 450 12.88 -9.11 15.04
N GLU A 451 13.12 -7.80 15.21
CA GLU A 451 13.85 -6.99 14.24
C GLU A 451 15.35 -7.33 14.20
N SER A 452 15.94 -7.74 15.34
CA SER A 452 17.32 -8.25 15.37
C SER A 452 17.50 -9.55 14.59
N ALA A 453 16.42 -10.30 14.42
CA ALA A 453 16.37 -11.50 13.59
C ALA A 453 15.98 -11.21 12.12
N GLY A 454 15.95 -9.93 11.71
CA GLY A 454 15.52 -9.52 10.36
C GLY A 454 14.03 -9.70 10.11
N GLY A 455 13.22 -9.88 11.15
CA GLY A 455 11.79 -10.15 11.07
C GLY A 455 10.93 -8.90 11.26
N SER A 456 9.63 -9.09 11.07
CA SER A 456 8.59 -8.10 11.39
C SER A 456 7.40 -8.79 12.05
N ILE A 457 6.80 -8.13 13.04
CA ILE A 457 5.56 -8.58 13.69
C ILE A 457 4.55 -7.46 13.69
N ASP A 458 3.31 -7.76 13.30
CA ASP A 458 2.21 -6.78 13.30
C ASP A 458 0.89 -7.41 13.72
N THR A 459 -0.08 -6.54 14.06
CA THR A 459 -1.46 -6.91 14.33
C THR A 459 -2.38 -6.34 13.26
N TYR A 460 -3.46 -7.03 12.97
CA TYR A 460 -4.54 -6.49 12.18
C TYR A 460 -5.87 -6.55 12.94
N SER A 461 -6.77 -5.66 12.59
CA SER A 461 -8.15 -5.63 13.05
C SER A 461 -9.04 -5.19 11.89
N GLY A 462 -9.97 -6.04 11.49
CA GLY A 462 -10.86 -5.82 10.36
C GLY A 462 -12.33 -5.97 10.73
N ASN A 463 -13.17 -6.09 9.71
CA ASN A 463 -14.60 -6.22 9.92
C ASN A 463 -15.00 -7.54 10.58
N ASN A 464 -14.37 -8.66 10.18
CA ASN A 464 -14.77 -10.01 10.57
C ASN A 464 -13.83 -10.68 11.56
N SER A 465 -12.62 -10.18 11.71
CA SER A 465 -11.54 -10.83 12.44
C SER A 465 -10.47 -9.86 12.88
N PHE A 466 -9.63 -10.32 13.77
CA PHE A 466 -8.37 -9.69 14.16
C PHE A 466 -7.29 -10.76 14.28
N GLY A 467 -6.05 -10.37 14.41
CA GLY A 467 -4.96 -11.34 14.56
C GLY A 467 -3.57 -10.76 14.52
N LEU A 468 -2.60 -11.66 14.38
CA LEU A 468 -1.17 -11.38 14.33
C LEU A 468 -0.57 -11.93 13.04
N SER A 469 0.41 -11.23 12.53
CA SER A 469 1.31 -11.69 11.46
C SER A 469 2.76 -11.48 11.87
N LEU A 470 3.61 -12.46 11.55
CA LEU A 470 5.04 -12.37 11.77
C LEU A 470 5.76 -13.01 10.59
N ASP A 471 6.74 -12.30 10.07
CA ASP A 471 7.63 -12.76 9.00
C ASP A 471 9.07 -12.68 9.49
N ILE A 472 9.85 -13.74 9.27
CA ILE A 472 11.21 -13.85 9.79
C ILE A 472 12.08 -14.76 8.92
N LEU A 473 13.40 -14.61 9.00
CA LEU A 473 14.33 -15.59 8.44
C LEU A 473 14.20 -16.93 9.18
N SER A 474 14.22 -18.04 8.45
CA SER A 474 13.91 -19.37 9.01
C SER A 474 14.85 -19.83 10.12
N ASP A 475 16.09 -19.37 10.13
CA ASP A 475 17.08 -19.67 11.19
C ASP A 475 16.60 -19.16 12.57
N ASP A 476 15.78 -18.13 12.60
CA ASP A 476 15.26 -17.51 13.81
C ASP A 476 13.78 -17.88 14.09
N ALA A 477 13.21 -18.85 13.37
CA ALA A 477 11.80 -19.25 13.49
C ALA A 477 11.38 -19.68 14.91
N ALA A 478 12.27 -20.31 15.67
CA ALA A 478 12.00 -20.72 17.05
C ALA A 478 11.85 -19.53 18.02
N LEU A 479 12.68 -18.49 17.86
CA LEU A 479 12.54 -17.22 18.58
C LEU A 479 11.22 -16.57 18.21
N ALA A 480 10.95 -16.44 16.90
CA ALA A 480 9.74 -15.86 16.38
C ALA A 480 8.48 -16.52 16.95
N GLN A 481 8.41 -17.84 16.93
CA GLN A 481 7.30 -18.61 17.49
C GLN A 481 7.08 -18.28 18.96
N THR A 482 8.15 -18.20 19.75
CA THR A 482 8.08 -17.90 21.18
C THR A 482 7.49 -16.51 21.42
N VAL A 483 7.95 -15.49 20.68
CA VAL A 483 7.46 -14.11 20.80
C VAL A 483 6.01 -14.01 20.30
N PHE A 484 5.71 -14.62 19.16
CA PHE A 484 4.39 -14.63 18.56
C PHE A 484 3.31 -15.20 19.50
N LEU A 485 3.61 -16.34 20.12
CA LEU A 485 2.72 -16.99 21.09
C LEU A 485 2.61 -16.19 22.40
N ASP A 486 3.69 -15.57 22.87
CA ASP A 486 3.66 -14.73 24.07
C ASP A 486 2.75 -13.50 23.87
N VAL A 487 2.85 -12.84 22.72
CA VAL A 487 1.97 -11.71 22.32
C VAL A 487 0.51 -12.16 22.18
N LEU A 488 0.26 -13.32 21.60
CA LEU A 488 -1.09 -13.85 21.43
C LEU A 488 -1.76 -14.18 22.78
N LEU A 489 -1.01 -14.82 23.67
CA LEU A 489 -1.56 -15.46 24.86
C LEU A 489 -1.55 -14.57 26.10
N SER A 490 -0.60 -13.66 26.21
CA SER A 490 -0.29 -12.98 27.48
C SER A 490 0.02 -11.49 27.31
N PRO A 491 -0.75 -10.72 26.49
CA PRO A 491 -0.52 -9.29 26.37
C PRO A 491 -0.77 -8.60 27.73
N ALA A 492 0.11 -7.68 28.07
CA ALA A 492 0.07 -7.01 29.39
C ALA A 492 -1.05 -5.97 29.52
N PHE A 493 -1.45 -5.34 28.40
CA PHE A 493 -2.39 -4.24 28.37
C PHE A 493 -2.05 -3.17 29.40
N ASP A 494 -0.78 -2.72 29.39
CA ASP A 494 -0.31 -1.66 30.28
C ASP A 494 -1.10 -0.37 30.06
N SER A 495 -1.48 0.31 31.14
CA SER A 495 -2.32 1.50 31.06
C SER A 495 -1.63 2.65 30.31
N GLY A 496 -0.31 2.82 30.47
CA GLY A 496 0.44 3.84 29.75
C GLY A 496 0.51 3.55 28.26
N GLU A 497 0.68 2.29 27.87
CA GLU A 497 0.69 1.87 26.47
C GLU A 497 -0.70 1.97 25.83
N ILE A 498 -1.76 1.65 26.57
CA ILE A 498 -3.14 1.86 26.13
C ILE A 498 -3.37 3.33 25.79
N GLU A 499 -2.94 4.27 26.66
CA GLU A 499 -3.14 5.69 26.40
C GLU A 499 -2.35 6.20 25.20
N ARG A 500 -1.15 5.69 24.96
CA ARG A 500 -0.37 5.99 23.74
C ARG A 500 -1.07 5.50 22.48
N GLU A 501 -1.54 4.26 22.46
CA GLU A 501 -2.26 3.71 21.31
C GLU A 501 -3.65 4.31 21.14
N ARG A 502 -4.33 4.69 22.23
CA ARG A 502 -5.58 5.48 22.19
C ARG A 502 -5.36 6.82 21.51
N THR A 503 -4.32 7.57 21.89
CA THR A 503 -3.95 8.83 21.27
C THR A 503 -3.70 8.64 19.77
N SER A 504 -2.95 7.60 19.42
CA SER A 504 -2.69 7.27 18.01
C SER A 504 -3.97 6.88 17.24
N GLN A 505 -4.90 6.19 17.88
CA GLN A 505 -6.18 5.81 17.26
C GLN A 505 -7.11 7.01 17.10
N LEU A 506 -7.15 7.92 18.06
CA LEU A 506 -7.92 9.17 17.98
C LEU A 506 -7.38 10.05 16.84
N ALA A 507 -6.05 10.20 16.75
CA ALA A 507 -5.41 10.89 15.62
C ALA A 507 -5.78 10.28 14.26
N ALA A 508 -5.80 8.95 14.17
CA ALA A 508 -6.20 8.27 12.93
C ALA A 508 -7.70 8.45 12.60
N ILE A 509 -8.57 8.59 13.59
CA ILE A 509 -10.00 8.94 13.39
C ILE A 509 -10.14 10.34 12.80
N GLU A 510 -9.35 11.29 13.26
CA GLU A 510 -9.33 12.66 12.73
C GLU A 510 -8.77 12.69 11.32
N GLN A 511 -7.62 12.04 11.10
CA GLN A 511 -7.01 11.93 9.79
C GLN A 511 -7.91 11.27 8.72
N GLN A 512 -8.81 10.36 9.12
CA GLN A 512 -9.77 9.76 8.18
C GLN A 512 -10.63 10.81 7.48
N ARG A 513 -10.85 11.98 8.10
CA ARG A 513 -11.60 13.12 7.50
C ARG A 513 -10.81 13.76 6.34
N ASP A 514 -9.49 13.65 6.35
CA ASP A 514 -8.64 14.17 5.29
C ASP A 514 -8.68 13.32 4.01
N HIS A 515 -9.02 12.03 4.15
CA HIS A 515 -9.21 11.11 3.03
C HIS A 515 -10.67 11.08 2.59
N LEU A 516 -11.04 12.00 1.72
CA LEU A 516 -12.42 12.30 1.36
C LEU A 516 -13.23 11.07 0.92
N LEU A 517 -12.65 10.21 0.07
CA LEU A 517 -13.30 8.96 -0.35
C LEU A 517 -13.57 8.02 0.84
N SER A 518 -12.57 7.81 1.70
CA SER A 518 -12.73 6.95 2.89
C SER A 518 -13.79 7.49 3.84
N HIS A 519 -13.81 8.81 4.04
CA HIS A 519 -14.83 9.49 4.84
C HIS A 519 -16.24 9.29 4.27
N THR A 520 -16.40 9.50 2.98
CA THR A 520 -17.69 9.36 2.27
C THR A 520 -18.17 7.89 2.28
N LEU A 521 -17.27 6.93 2.07
CA LEU A 521 -17.57 5.48 2.15
C LEU A 521 -18.00 5.05 3.57
N LYS A 522 -17.42 5.64 4.60
CA LYS A 522 -17.83 5.40 6.00
C LYS A 522 -19.28 5.85 6.22
N LYS A 523 -19.61 7.05 5.76
CA LYS A 523 -20.98 7.59 5.83
C LYS A 523 -21.96 6.70 5.06
N LEU A 524 -21.58 6.29 3.85
CA LEU A 524 -22.37 5.37 3.05
C LEU A 524 -22.69 4.07 3.78
N ARG A 525 -21.70 3.45 4.45
CA ARG A 525 -21.92 2.20 5.21
C ARG A 525 -22.86 2.42 6.39
N SER A 526 -22.76 3.55 7.09
CA SER A 526 -23.70 3.89 8.16
C SER A 526 -25.13 4.04 7.63
N LEU A 527 -25.33 4.58 6.43
CA LEU A 527 -26.64 4.65 5.78
C LEU A 527 -27.17 3.25 5.42
N LEU A 528 -26.31 2.37 4.92
CA LEU A 528 -26.67 1.02 4.48
C LEU A 528 -27.00 0.07 5.64
N PHE A 529 -26.29 0.17 6.77
CA PHE A 529 -26.32 -0.83 7.84
C PHE A 529 -26.73 -0.26 9.21
N GLY A 530 -26.89 1.07 9.31
CA GLY A 530 -27.17 1.72 10.61
C GLY A 530 -25.98 1.64 11.57
N ASP A 531 -26.26 1.57 12.87
CA ASP A 531 -25.27 1.59 13.95
C ASP A 531 -24.86 0.18 14.41
N THR A 532 -24.92 -0.81 13.52
CA THR A 532 -24.60 -2.21 13.82
C THR A 532 -23.78 -2.85 12.70
N GLY A 533 -23.06 -3.89 13.02
CA GLY A 533 -22.29 -4.68 12.05
C GLY A 533 -21.40 -3.80 11.18
N TYR A 534 -21.51 -3.91 9.86
CA TYR A 534 -20.65 -3.16 8.92
C TYR A 534 -20.99 -1.66 8.79
N GLY A 535 -22.03 -1.19 9.47
CA GLY A 535 -22.29 0.25 9.65
C GLY A 535 -21.36 0.91 10.65
N LEU A 536 -20.76 0.13 11.56
CA LEU A 536 -19.73 0.62 12.48
C LEU A 536 -18.39 0.76 11.74
N ASP A 537 -17.60 1.73 12.18
CA ASP A 537 -16.24 1.90 11.67
C ASP A 537 -15.25 1.05 12.47
N SER A 538 -14.38 0.32 11.79
CA SER A 538 -13.33 -0.50 12.42
C SER A 538 -12.30 0.32 13.22
N ILE A 539 -12.16 1.60 12.94
CA ILE A 539 -11.31 2.51 13.71
C ILE A 539 -12.04 3.06 14.96
N GLY A 540 -13.37 2.98 14.98
CA GLY A 540 -14.23 3.45 16.07
C GLY A 540 -14.68 4.90 15.94
N GLN A 541 -15.38 5.34 16.98
CA GLN A 541 -15.81 6.73 17.15
C GLN A 541 -15.01 7.38 18.28
N ALA A 542 -14.54 8.62 18.10
CA ALA A 542 -13.66 9.29 19.05
C ALA A 542 -14.21 9.32 20.50
N PRO A 543 -15.50 9.68 20.77
CA PRO A 543 -16.03 9.66 22.14
C PRO A 543 -16.00 8.25 22.78
N VAL A 544 -16.27 7.22 21.98
CA VAL A 544 -16.28 5.83 22.45
C VAL A 544 -14.84 5.37 22.75
N VAL A 545 -13.91 5.57 21.79
CA VAL A 545 -12.50 5.19 21.95
C VAL A 545 -11.87 5.88 23.16
N THR A 546 -12.24 7.15 23.43
CA THR A 546 -11.80 7.90 24.61
C THR A 546 -12.25 7.26 25.92
N SER A 547 -13.44 6.66 25.96
CA SER A 547 -14.04 6.09 27.17
C SER A 547 -13.66 4.63 27.45
N LEU A 548 -13.00 3.93 26.51
CA LEU A 548 -12.66 2.51 26.66
C LEU A 548 -11.69 2.29 27.82
N SER A 549 -12.05 1.42 28.77
CA SER A 549 -11.20 1.10 29.90
C SER A 549 -10.23 -0.06 29.60
N ARG A 550 -9.18 -0.18 30.41
CA ARG A 550 -8.24 -1.30 30.38
C ARG A 550 -8.96 -2.64 30.58
N GLU A 551 -9.92 -2.68 31.49
CA GLU A 551 -10.71 -3.87 31.82
C GLU A 551 -11.56 -4.33 30.63
N GLN A 552 -12.14 -3.38 29.88
CA GLN A 552 -12.87 -3.67 28.64
C GLN A 552 -11.93 -4.26 27.57
N ILE A 553 -10.74 -3.67 27.39
CA ILE A 553 -9.73 -4.14 26.42
C ILE A 553 -9.25 -5.55 26.77
N ALA A 554 -8.83 -5.76 28.03
CA ALA A 554 -8.36 -7.07 28.49
C ALA A 554 -9.48 -8.12 28.52
N GLY A 555 -10.69 -7.72 28.91
CA GLY A 555 -11.87 -8.58 28.88
C GLY A 555 -12.25 -9.01 27.47
N HIS A 556 -12.18 -8.11 26.50
CA HIS A 556 -12.45 -8.39 25.09
C HIS A 556 -11.44 -9.40 24.54
N HIS A 557 -10.15 -9.19 24.79
CA HIS A 557 -9.11 -10.16 24.43
C HIS A 557 -9.39 -11.52 25.07
N LYS A 558 -9.61 -11.57 26.38
CA LYS A 558 -9.89 -12.81 27.11
C LYS A 558 -11.10 -13.59 26.57
N THR A 559 -12.10 -12.87 26.07
CA THR A 559 -13.29 -13.47 25.46
C THR A 559 -13.00 -14.04 24.09
N LEU A 560 -12.26 -13.30 23.25
CA LEU A 560 -12.06 -13.67 21.85
C LEU A 560 -10.85 -14.56 21.61
N ALA A 561 -9.79 -14.45 22.42
CA ALA A 561 -8.57 -15.25 22.31
C ALA A 561 -8.78 -16.66 22.86
N ALA A 562 -9.49 -17.47 22.09
CA ALA A 562 -9.77 -18.87 22.38
C ALA A 562 -9.33 -19.77 21.23
N PRO A 563 -8.77 -20.97 21.48
CA PRO A 563 -8.25 -21.84 20.44
C PRO A 563 -9.30 -22.26 19.42
N ALA A 564 -10.52 -22.58 19.84
CA ALA A 564 -11.63 -22.91 18.96
C ALA A 564 -12.11 -21.74 18.09
N ASN A 565 -11.76 -20.50 18.47
CA ASN A 565 -12.01 -19.27 17.71
C ASN A 565 -10.86 -18.89 16.77
N ALA A 566 -9.78 -19.67 16.75
CA ALA A 566 -8.53 -19.33 16.09
C ALA A 566 -8.17 -20.29 14.95
N VAL A 567 -7.47 -19.76 13.96
CA VAL A 567 -6.70 -20.53 12.98
C VAL A 567 -5.28 -19.98 12.97
N MET A 568 -4.31 -20.87 13.02
CA MET A 568 -2.90 -20.52 12.90
C MET A 568 -2.30 -21.15 11.65
N ALA A 569 -1.56 -20.38 10.87
CA ALA A 569 -0.83 -20.86 9.71
C ALA A 569 0.66 -20.60 9.89
N VAL A 570 1.50 -21.61 9.63
CA VAL A 570 2.96 -21.48 9.63
C VAL A 570 3.49 -22.04 8.32
N PHE A 571 3.95 -21.15 7.44
CA PHE A 571 4.38 -21.47 6.08
C PHE A 571 5.82 -21.00 5.87
N GLY A 572 6.61 -21.78 5.15
CA GLY A 572 7.99 -21.39 4.82
C GLY A 572 8.99 -22.55 4.84
N ASP A 573 10.25 -22.21 4.99
CA ASP A 573 11.31 -23.22 5.17
C ASP A 573 11.27 -23.74 6.62
N ILE A 574 10.38 -24.69 6.83
CA ILE A 574 10.07 -25.27 8.14
C ILE A 574 10.17 -26.80 8.13
N ASP A 575 10.42 -27.37 9.29
CA ASP A 575 10.08 -28.76 9.58
C ASP A 575 8.67 -28.81 10.18
N SER A 576 7.71 -29.31 9.40
CA SER A 576 6.30 -29.32 9.80
C SER A 576 6.04 -30.15 11.06
N ALA A 577 6.78 -31.26 11.25
CA ALA A 577 6.64 -32.13 12.44
C ALA A 577 7.13 -31.40 13.68
N GLN A 578 8.28 -30.73 13.59
CA GLN A 578 8.86 -29.96 14.69
C GLN A 578 7.97 -28.76 15.07
N VAL A 579 7.50 -28.00 14.08
CA VAL A 579 6.58 -26.85 14.31
C VAL A 579 5.30 -27.33 14.99
N ARG A 580 4.74 -28.43 14.52
CA ARG A 580 3.54 -29.03 15.13
C ARG A 580 3.79 -29.35 16.61
N GLU A 581 4.84 -30.11 16.93
CA GLU A 581 5.17 -30.50 18.30
C GLU A 581 5.36 -29.26 19.20
N GLN A 582 6.09 -28.28 18.72
CA GLN A 582 6.35 -27.04 19.46
C GLN A 582 5.05 -26.24 19.71
N VAL A 583 4.17 -26.11 18.71
CA VAL A 583 2.89 -25.42 18.84
C VAL A 583 1.96 -26.19 19.78
N GLU A 584 1.86 -27.51 19.65
CA GLU A 584 1.05 -28.35 20.55
C GLU A 584 1.51 -28.20 22.00
N ALA A 585 2.81 -28.29 22.26
CA ALA A 585 3.38 -28.14 23.60
C ALA A 585 3.14 -26.75 24.20
N ALA A 586 3.36 -25.69 23.40
CA ALA A 586 3.20 -24.31 23.85
C ALA A 586 1.73 -23.95 24.15
N LEU A 587 0.79 -24.50 23.40
CA LEU A 587 -0.63 -24.23 23.49
C LEU A 587 -1.45 -25.25 24.29
N ALA A 588 -0.79 -26.26 24.89
CA ALA A 588 -1.49 -27.31 25.65
C ALA A 588 -2.36 -26.80 26.82
N LYS A 589 -1.98 -25.66 27.40
CA LYS A 589 -2.71 -25.01 28.50
C LYS A 589 -3.65 -23.90 28.06
N TRP A 590 -3.65 -23.56 26.77
CA TRP A 590 -4.56 -22.52 26.23
C TRP A 590 -5.90 -23.15 25.90
N ASN A 591 -6.84 -23.04 26.84
CA ASN A 591 -8.13 -23.72 26.73
C ASN A 591 -9.31 -22.85 27.25
N PRO A 592 -9.40 -21.53 26.93
CA PRO A 592 -10.63 -20.80 27.22
C PRO A 592 -11.77 -21.31 26.31
N PRO A 593 -13.04 -21.20 26.79
CA PRO A 593 -14.19 -21.65 26.03
C PRO A 593 -14.35 -20.84 24.73
N ALA A 594 -14.92 -21.47 23.70
CA ALA A 594 -15.23 -20.77 22.45
C ALA A 594 -16.18 -19.57 22.72
N PRO A 595 -15.90 -18.40 22.15
CA PRO A 595 -16.79 -17.25 22.32
C PRO A 595 -18.11 -17.47 21.57
N SER A 596 -19.21 -17.02 22.18
CA SER A 596 -20.49 -16.93 21.46
C SER A 596 -20.54 -15.61 20.70
N LEU A 597 -20.23 -15.64 19.40
CA LEU A 597 -20.30 -14.47 18.51
C LEU A 597 -21.65 -14.46 17.79
N ALA A 598 -22.65 -13.83 18.40
CA ALA A 598 -23.90 -13.56 17.73
C ALA A 598 -23.66 -12.53 16.60
N LEU A 599 -23.98 -12.94 15.35
CA LEU A 599 -23.88 -12.01 14.25
C LEU A 599 -25.09 -11.08 14.25
N PRO A 600 -24.87 -9.75 14.06
CA PRO A 600 -25.97 -8.82 13.91
C PRO A 600 -26.80 -9.18 12.66
N GLU A 601 -28.13 -9.07 12.78
CA GLU A 601 -29.01 -9.25 11.64
C GLU A 601 -28.87 -8.07 10.66
N ALA A 602 -28.65 -8.37 9.39
CA ALA A 602 -28.64 -7.33 8.36
C ALA A 602 -30.10 -6.95 8.03
N THR A 603 -30.51 -5.75 8.41
CA THR A 603 -31.82 -5.23 8.06
C THR A 603 -31.80 -4.72 6.60
N PRO A 604 -32.64 -5.26 5.71
CA PRO A 604 -32.77 -4.71 4.36
C PRO A 604 -33.23 -3.25 4.38
N LEU A 605 -32.67 -2.45 3.46
CA LEU A 605 -33.17 -1.10 3.24
C LEU A 605 -34.61 -1.15 2.75
N SER A 606 -35.47 -0.32 3.32
CA SER A 606 -36.88 -0.20 2.93
C SER A 606 -37.12 0.96 1.96
N GLU A 607 -36.16 1.88 1.83
CA GLU A 607 -36.22 3.07 0.98
C GLU A 607 -34.81 3.54 0.63
N ALA A 608 -34.70 4.42 -0.38
CA ALA A 608 -33.46 5.10 -0.68
C ALA A 608 -33.05 6.07 0.45
N LYS A 609 -31.76 6.07 0.78
CA LYS A 609 -31.21 7.01 1.79
C LYS A 609 -30.16 7.90 1.14
N ARG A 610 -30.13 9.16 1.55
CA ARG A 610 -29.14 10.13 1.07
C ARG A 610 -28.61 10.99 2.21
N ASP A 611 -27.29 11.15 2.24
CA ASP A 611 -26.60 12.09 3.12
C ASP A 611 -25.64 12.97 2.33
N SER A 612 -25.39 14.19 2.84
CA SER A 612 -24.45 15.11 2.25
C SER A 612 -23.63 15.78 3.35
N VAL A 613 -22.31 15.72 3.23
CA VAL A 613 -21.36 16.26 4.21
C VAL A 613 -20.60 17.42 3.58
N SER A 614 -20.55 18.56 4.29
CA SER A 614 -19.70 19.69 3.91
C SER A 614 -18.28 19.49 4.45
N THR A 615 -17.26 19.78 3.63
CA THR A 615 -15.84 19.59 3.97
C THR A 615 -15.01 20.81 3.53
N GLU A 616 -13.86 21.01 4.16
CA GLU A 616 -12.91 22.07 3.78
C GLU A 616 -11.98 21.67 2.61
N LYS A 617 -12.36 20.64 1.85
CA LYS A 617 -11.60 20.15 0.68
C LYS A 617 -12.13 20.78 -0.60
N GLU A 618 -11.30 20.91 -1.61
CA GLU A 618 -11.68 21.54 -2.90
C GLU A 618 -12.53 20.63 -3.79
N GLN A 619 -12.44 19.33 -3.58
CA GLN A 619 -13.09 18.30 -4.39
C GLN A 619 -14.38 17.78 -3.76
N ALA A 620 -15.24 17.22 -4.61
CA ALA A 620 -16.39 16.44 -4.20
C ALA A 620 -16.16 14.94 -4.41
N VAL A 621 -16.77 14.14 -3.54
CA VAL A 621 -16.84 12.69 -3.72
C VAL A 621 -18.29 12.25 -3.65
N VAL A 622 -18.71 11.49 -4.63
CA VAL A 622 -20.04 10.88 -4.71
C VAL A 622 -19.91 9.38 -4.57
N THR A 623 -20.69 8.79 -3.68
CA THR A 623 -20.76 7.33 -3.51
C THR A 623 -22.20 6.85 -3.53
N LEU A 624 -22.46 5.77 -4.28
CA LEU A 624 -23.74 5.10 -4.39
C LEU A 624 -23.57 3.64 -3.95
N GLY A 625 -24.35 3.16 -2.99
CA GLY A 625 -24.18 1.83 -2.40
C GLY A 625 -25.45 1.00 -2.34
N PHE A 626 -25.29 -0.27 -2.62
CA PHE A 626 -26.32 -1.31 -2.51
C PHE A 626 -25.91 -2.35 -1.46
N GLN A 627 -26.87 -2.88 -0.71
CA GLN A 627 -26.59 -4.04 0.14
C GLN A 627 -26.24 -5.25 -0.73
N GLY A 628 -25.15 -5.93 -0.40
CA GLY A 628 -24.59 -7.02 -1.17
C GLY A 628 -24.85 -8.39 -0.56
N CYS A 629 -24.02 -9.36 -0.88
CA CYS A 629 -24.13 -10.74 -0.41
C CYS A 629 -23.09 -11.07 0.67
N THR A 630 -23.20 -12.27 1.26
CA THR A 630 -22.19 -12.81 2.19
C THR A 630 -21.04 -13.49 1.42
N LEU A 631 -19.92 -13.72 2.10
CA LEU A 631 -18.77 -14.48 1.59
C LEU A 631 -19.12 -15.88 1.04
N ARG A 632 -20.14 -16.52 1.61
CA ARG A 632 -20.55 -17.88 1.24
C ARG A 632 -21.68 -17.92 0.22
N HIS A 633 -22.21 -16.76 -0.15
CA HIS A 633 -23.32 -16.70 -1.08
C HIS A 633 -22.88 -17.11 -2.49
N PRO A 634 -23.68 -17.88 -3.24
CA PRO A 634 -23.32 -18.30 -4.61
C PRO A 634 -23.14 -17.12 -5.59
N ASP A 635 -23.73 -15.97 -5.31
CA ASP A 635 -23.63 -14.77 -6.14
C ASP A 635 -22.29 -14.02 -5.97
N ARG A 636 -21.47 -14.39 -4.97
CA ARG A 636 -20.24 -13.66 -4.63
C ARG A 636 -19.33 -13.45 -5.84
N TYR A 637 -19.00 -14.52 -6.55
CA TYR A 637 -18.07 -14.40 -7.69
C TYR A 637 -18.65 -13.61 -8.86
N ALA A 638 -19.97 -13.66 -9.04
CA ALA A 638 -20.61 -12.81 -10.02
C ALA A 638 -20.54 -11.32 -9.63
N MET A 639 -20.71 -11.00 -8.34
CA MET A 639 -20.53 -9.64 -7.80
C MET A 639 -19.07 -9.17 -7.93
N ASP A 640 -18.10 -10.03 -7.62
CA ASP A 640 -16.68 -9.73 -7.79
C ASP A 640 -16.34 -9.46 -9.27
N LEU A 641 -16.86 -10.26 -10.19
CA LEU A 641 -16.66 -10.07 -11.64
C LEU A 641 -17.38 -8.83 -12.18
N ILE A 642 -18.56 -8.50 -11.68
CA ILE A 642 -19.23 -7.24 -12.01
C ILE A 642 -18.39 -6.05 -11.54
N SER A 643 -17.86 -6.10 -10.33
CA SER A 643 -16.96 -5.05 -9.84
C SER A 643 -15.71 -4.93 -10.71
N GLU A 644 -15.10 -6.06 -11.07
CA GLU A 644 -13.89 -6.06 -11.88
C GLU A 644 -14.12 -5.54 -13.30
N ALA A 645 -15.26 -5.86 -13.92
CA ALA A 645 -15.67 -5.37 -15.24
C ALA A 645 -15.92 -3.85 -15.28
N LEU A 646 -16.20 -3.25 -14.11
CA LEU A 646 -16.49 -1.82 -13.98
C LEU A 646 -15.30 -1.01 -13.48
N ASN A 647 -14.17 -1.67 -13.20
CA ASN A 647 -12.97 -1.04 -12.65
C ASN A 647 -11.81 -1.14 -13.64
N ASP A 648 -11.48 -0.09 -14.31
CA ASP A 648 -10.27 0.24 -15.06
C ASP A 648 -10.56 1.30 -16.15
N MET A 649 -9.54 1.65 -16.92
CA MET A 649 -9.64 2.66 -17.97
C MET A 649 -10.48 2.20 -19.18
N GLY A 650 -10.64 0.90 -19.40
CA GLY A 650 -11.49 0.33 -20.44
C GLY A 650 -12.91 0.02 -19.99
N SER A 651 -13.28 0.31 -18.75
CA SER A 651 -14.60 0.01 -18.22
C SER A 651 -15.67 1.00 -18.72
N ARG A 652 -16.92 0.54 -18.83
CA ARG A 652 -18.04 1.41 -19.22
C ARG A 652 -18.22 2.62 -18.29
N LEU A 653 -17.93 2.48 -16.99
CA LEU A 653 -18.01 3.59 -16.04
C LEU A 653 -16.95 4.64 -16.35
N PHE A 654 -15.72 4.21 -16.56
CA PHE A 654 -14.62 5.11 -16.86
C PHE A 654 -14.83 5.81 -18.19
N LEU A 655 -15.15 5.06 -19.25
CA LEU A 655 -15.41 5.61 -20.58
C LEU A 655 -16.56 6.61 -20.57
N LYS A 656 -17.67 6.31 -19.89
CA LYS A 656 -18.84 7.19 -19.88
C LYS A 656 -18.63 8.41 -19.00
N ILE A 657 -18.22 8.23 -17.74
CA ILE A 657 -18.23 9.33 -16.75
C ILE A 657 -16.97 10.19 -16.87
N ARG A 658 -15.81 9.57 -17.15
CA ARG A 658 -14.55 10.30 -17.26
C ARG A 658 -14.23 10.73 -18.68
N GLU A 659 -14.24 9.83 -19.65
CA GLU A 659 -13.79 10.13 -21.01
C GLU A 659 -14.86 10.88 -21.84
N GLU A 660 -16.09 10.40 -21.84
CA GLU A 660 -17.17 11.01 -22.66
C GLU A 660 -17.73 12.28 -22.02
N LEU A 661 -18.03 12.25 -20.73
CA LEU A 661 -18.70 13.36 -20.04
C LEU A 661 -17.71 14.29 -19.32
N GLY A 662 -16.47 13.91 -19.11
CA GLY A 662 -15.46 14.71 -18.41
C GLY A 662 -15.81 15.06 -16.96
N LEU A 663 -16.70 14.28 -16.32
CA LEU A 663 -17.29 14.62 -15.02
C LEU A 663 -16.45 14.19 -13.82
N ALA A 664 -15.60 13.16 -13.97
CA ALA A 664 -14.84 12.61 -12.85
C ALA A 664 -13.37 12.41 -13.21
N TYR A 665 -12.49 12.52 -12.24
CA TYR A 665 -11.05 12.22 -12.39
C TYR A 665 -10.71 10.80 -11.92
N TYR A 666 -11.48 10.24 -11.04
CA TYR A 666 -11.52 8.79 -10.80
C TYR A 666 -12.97 8.33 -10.66
N VAL A 667 -13.24 7.15 -11.14
CA VAL A 667 -14.51 6.45 -10.98
C VAL A 667 -14.26 4.97 -10.87
N GLY A 668 -15.06 4.27 -10.10
CA GLY A 668 -14.91 2.83 -9.93
C GLY A 668 -15.98 2.24 -9.04
N THR A 669 -15.81 0.95 -8.76
CA THR A 669 -16.68 0.17 -7.88
C THR A 669 -15.88 -0.57 -6.83
N GLN A 670 -16.53 -0.96 -5.77
CA GLN A 670 -15.98 -1.82 -4.73
C GLN A 670 -17.05 -2.83 -4.30
N ASN A 671 -16.72 -4.12 -4.40
CA ASN A 671 -17.53 -5.17 -3.79
C ASN A 671 -16.91 -5.60 -2.46
N PHE A 672 -17.70 -5.55 -1.41
CA PHE A 672 -17.34 -6.07 -0.09
C PHE A 672 -18.33 -7.13 0.34
N ALA A 673 -17.86 -8.36 0.49
CA ALA A 673 -18.62 -9.48 1.04
C ALA A 673 -18.04 -9.90 2.39
N GLY A 674 -18.88 -10.14 3.38
CA GLY A 674 -18.47 -10.50 4.73
C GLY A 674 -19.22 -11.72 5.30
N ARG A 675 -19.10 -11.95 6.60
CA ARG A 675 -19.86 -13.00 7.30
C ARG A 675 -21.37 -12.71 7.36
N ILE A 676 -21.74 -11.44 7.37
CA ILE A 676 -23.09 -10.95 7.11
C ILE A 676 -23.10 -10.27 5.74
N PRO A 677 -24.27 -9.96 5.14
CA PRO A 677 -24.31 -9.26 3.86
C PRO A 677 -23.47 -8.00 3.86
N GLY A 678 -22.61 -7.85 2.87
CA GLY A 678 -21.76 -6.69 2.67
C GLY A 678 -22.42 -5.64 1.79
N CYS A 679 -21.62 -4.90 1.00
CA CYS A 679 -22.14 -3.88 0.08
C CYS A 679 -21.36 -3.85 -1.22
N PHE A 680 -22.05 -3.44 -2.27
CA PHE A 680 -21.47 -3.03 -3.53
C PHE A 680 -21.56 -1.52 -3.64
N THR A 681 -20.45 -0.85 -3.96
CA THR A 681 -20.39 0.60 -3.99
C THR A 681 -19.83 1.08 -5.32
N PHE A 682 -20.51 2.05 -5.92
CA PHE A 682 -19.98 2.90 -6.98
C PHE A 682 -19.44 4.18 -6.35
N TYR A 683 -18.34 4.70 -6.83
CA TYR A 683 -17.75 5.94 -6.32
C TYR A 683 -17.13 6.76 -7.44
N ALA A 684 -17.16 8.08 -7.29
CA ALA A 684 -16.46 8.98 -8.18
C ALA A 684 -15.95 10.21 -7.42
N GLY A 685 -14.75 10.67 -7.80
CA GLY A 685 -14.21 11.95 -7.38
C GLY A 685 -14.42 12.97 -8.51
N THR A 686 -14.91 14.15 -8.17
CA THR A 686 -15.38 15.16 -9.14
C THR A 686 -15.20 16.58 -8.63
N ALA A 687 -15.43 17.57 -9.50
CA ALA A 687 -15.58 18.95 -9.10
C ALA A 687 -16.92 19.19 -8.39
N ALA A 688 -16.97 20.15 -7.48
CA ALA A 688 -18.17 20.42 -6.67
C ALA A 688 -19.43 20.70 -7.50
N GLU A 689 -19.29 21.45 -8.57
CA GLU A 689 -20.37 21.80 -9.50
C GLU A 689 -20.91 20.61 -10.29
N SER A 690 -20.11 19.58 -10.50
CA SER A 690 -20.48 18.39 -11.25
C SER A 690 -21.06 17.26 -10.35
N ALA A 691 -21.04 17.41 -9.03
CA ALA A 691 -21.41 16.35 -8.09
C ALA A 691 -22.83 15.81 -8.29
N VAL A 692 -23.81 16.68 -8.59
CA VAL A 692 -25.20 16.28 -8.85
C VAL A 692 -25.28 15.45 -10.13
N GLN A 693 -24.64 15.89 -11.20
CA GLN A 693 -24.61 15.18 -12.47
C GLN A 693 -23.91 13.82 -12.34
N VAL A 694 -22.84 13.74 -11.57
CA VAL A 694 -22.14 12.47 -11.26
C VAL A 694 -23.06 11.52 -10.47
N GLU A 695 -23.81 12.02 -9.50
CA GLU A 695 -24.76 11.20 -8.73
C GLU A 695 -25.86 10.62 -9.63
N GLU A 696 -26.40 11.44 -10.54
CA GLU A 696 -27.39 11.02 -11.53
C GLU A 696 -26.81 9.98 -12.50
N GLU A 697 -25.58 10.18 -12.97
CA GLU A 697 -24.93 9.27 -13.90
C GLU A 697 -24.56 7.95 -13.23
N LEU A 698 -24.01 7.94 -12.02
CA LEU A 698 -23.75 6.70 -11.28
C LEU A 698 -25.04 5.89 -11.06
N THR A 699 -26.13 6.58 -10.74
CA THR A 699 -27.46 5.95 -10.59
C THR A 699 -27.98 5.40 -11.92
N SER A 700 -27.78 6.12 -13.01
CA SER A 700 -28.12 5.71 -14.37
C SER A 700 -27.33 4.46 -14.78
N GLN A 701 -26.03 4.43 -14.52
CA GLN A 701 -25.16 3.30 -14.82
C GLN A 701 -25.51 2.04 -13.99
N ALA A 702 -25.87 2.19 -12.72
CA ALA A 702 -26.36 1.09 -11.90
C ALA A 702 -27.69 0.52 -12.45
N LYS A 703 -28.63 1.38 -12.85
CA LYS A 703 -29.89 0.97 -13.48
C LYS A 703 -29.68 0.32 -14.85
N HIS A 704 -28.75 0.86 -15.65
CA HIS A 704 -28.37 0.25 -16.92
C HIS A 704 -27.76 -1.15 -16.73
N LEU A 705 -26.85 -1.30 -15.75
CA LEU A 705 -26.28 -2.57 -15.38
C LEU A 705 -27.34 -3.57 -14.91
N ALA A 706 -28.34 -3.13 -14.15
CA ALA A 706 -29.44 -4.00 -13.71
C ALA A 706 -30.31 -4.50 -14.89
N LYS A 707 -30.50 -3.64 -15.91
CA LYS A 707 -31.37 -3.93 -17.06
C LYS A 707 -30.67 -4.77 -18.13
N GLU A 708 -29.44 -4.39 -18.50
CA GLU A 708 -28.70 -5.00 -19.62
C GLU A 708 -27.64 -6.02 -19.14
N GLY A 709 -27.18 -5.89 -17.89
CA GLY A 709 -26.10 -6.70 -17.31
C GLY A 709 -24.75 -6.39 -17.95
N LEU A 710 -23.84 -7.36 -17.82
CA LEU A 710 -22.56 -7.35 -18.55
C LEU A 710 -22.73 -7.86 -19.97
N THR A 711 -21.87 -7.41 -20.86
CA THR A 711 -21.66 -8.04 -22.17
C THR A 711 -20.79 -9.28 -22.03
N GLU A 712 -20.77 -10.13 -23.05
CA GLU A 712 -19.91 -11.33 -23.06
C GLU A 712 -18.43 -10.95 -22.97
N ASP A 713 -18.06 -9.87 -23.64
CA ASP A 713 -16.70 -9.37 -23.69
C ASP A 713 -16.24 -8.78 -22.33
N GLU A 714 -17.07 -7.99 -21.65
CA GLU A 714 -16.81 -7.50 -20.30
C GLU A 714 -16.63 -8.64 -19.29
N LEU A 715 -17.51 -9.66 -19.36
CA LEU A 715 -17.38 -10.82 -18.47
C LEU A 715 -16.08 -11.59 -18.75
N ARG A 716 -15.72 -11.77 -20.02
CA ARG A 716 -14.50 -12.45 -20.45
C ARG A 716 -13.26 -11.72 -19.92
N ARG A 717 -13.18 -10.38 -20.11
CA ARG A 717 -12.08 -9.57 -19.60
C ARG A 717 -12.01 -9.61 -18.07
N ALA A 718 -13.13 -9.42 -17.39
CA ALA A 718 -13.18 -9.47 -15.93
C ALA A 718 -12.67 -10.81 -15.37
N LYS A 719 -13.03 -11.93 -16.01
CA LYS A 719 -12.51 -13.25 -15.63
C LYS A 719 -11.01 -13.35 -15.83
N ALA A 720 -10.51 -12.96 -17.00
CA ALA A 720 -9.09 -13.01 -17.30
C ALA A 720 -8.28 -12.14 -16.33
N LYS A 721 -8.73 -10.90 -16.10
CA LYS A 721 -8.11 -9.95 -15.18
C LYS A 721 -8.13 -10.45 -13.74
N LEU A 722 -9.28 -10.86 -13.20
CA LEU A 722 -9.40 -11.34 -11.83
C LEU A 722 -8.56 -12.61 -11.60
N THR A 723 -8.60 -13.56 -12.53
CA THR A 723 -7.78 -14.79 -12.48
C THR A 723 -6.29 -14.46 -12.58
N GLY A 724 -5.90 -13.53 -13.46
CA GLY A 724 -4.53 -13.06 -13.62
C GLY A 724 -4.01 -12.41 -12.34
N GLN A 725 -4.73 -11.46 -11.77
CA GLN A 725 -4.41 -10.82 -10.49
C GLN A 725 -4.26 -11.86 -9.36
N LYS A 726 -5.15 -12.84 -9.30
CA LYS A 726 -5.08 -13.93 -8.32
C LYS A 726 -3.81 -14.77 -8.52
N LYS A 727 -3.43 -15.10 -9.76
CA LYS A 727 -2.19 -15.82 -10.07
C LYS A 727 -0.95 -15.02 -9.72
N ILE A 728 -0.91 -13.75 -10.08
CA ILE A 728 0.17 -12.82 -9.74
C ILE A 728 0.29 -12.69 -8.21
N ALA A 729 -0.83 -12.43 -7.56
CA ALA A 729 -0.88 -12.35 -6.11
C ALA A 729 -0.45 -13.64 -5.39
N ARG A 730 -0.38 -14.75 -6.06
CA ARG A 730 0.08 -16.07 -5.57
C ARG A 730 1.61 -16.26 -5.53
N GLN A 731 2.41 -15.26 -5.76
CA GLN A 731 3.88 -15.34 -5.69
C GLN A 731 4.44 -15.28 -4.28
N ASP A 732 3.82 -14.51 -3.40
CA ASP A 732 4.28 -14.34 -2.01
C ASP A 732 3.65 -15.34 -1.04
N LEU A 733 4.52 -16.05 -0.30
CA LEU A 733 4.10 -17.11 0.61
C LEU A 733 3.39 -16.59 1.87
N GLY A 734 3.78 -15.41 2.35
CA GLY A 734 3.23 -14.83 3.58
C GLY A 734 1.76 -14.47 3.49
N THR A 735 1.30 -13.98 2.33
CA THR A 735 -0.12 -13.73 2.13
C THR A 735 -0.89 -14.98 1.75
N VAL A 736 -0.27 -16.01 1.15
CA VAL A 736 -0.97 -17.28 1.03
C VAL A 736 -1.20 -17.88 2.40
N ALA A 737 -0.23 -17.79 3.29
CA ALA A 737 -0.45 -18.16 4.68
C ALA A 737 -1.62 -17.37 5.28
N PHE A 738 -1.71 -16.07 5.03
CA PHE A 738 -2.81 -15.24 5.50
C PHE A 738 -4.14 -15.61 4.85
N ALA A 739 -4.19 -15.74 3.52
CA ALA A 739 -5.42 -16.13 2.81
C ALA A 739 -5.92 -17.52 3.24
N THR A 740 -5.00 -18.49 3.32
CA THR A 740 -5.31 -19.85 3.79
C THR A 740 -5.87 -19.82 5.22
N CYS A 741 -5.23 -19.04 6.10
CA CYS A 741 -5.68 -18.82 7.47
C CYS A 741 -7.09 -18.21 7.50
N MET A 742 -7.34 -17.19 6.70
CA MET A 742 -8.63 -16.49 6.64
C MET A 742 -9.72 -17.34 6.01
N ASP A 743 -9.45 -18.09 4.94
CA ASP A 743 -10.40 -18.99 4.31
C ASP A 743 -10.89 -20.06 5.32
N GLU A 744 -9.98 -20.65 6.06
CA GLU A 744 -10.31 -21.60 7.11
C GLU A 744 -11.08 -20.95 8.27
N LEU A 745 -10.63 -19.76 8.71
CA LEU A 745 -11.25 -19.01 9.81
C LEU A 745 -12.71 -18.64 9.50
N LEU A 746 -12.96 -18.17 8.29
CA LEU A 746 -14.28 -17.75 7.82
C LEU A 746 -15.16 -18.96 7.40
N GLY A 747 -14.61 -20.17 7.51
CA GLY A 747 -15.29 -21.42 7.26
C GLY A 747 -15.56 -21.68 5.79
N LEU A 748 -14.74 -21.14 4.90
CA LEU A 748 -14.71 -21.46 3.48
C LEU A 748 -13.90 -22.75 3.22
N GLY A 749 -13.00 -23.10 4.17
CA GLY A 749 -12.03 -24.19 4.08
C GLY A 749 -10.69 -23.74 3.56
N TYR A 750 -9.60 -24.23 4.16
CA TYR A 750 -8.22 -23.79 3.90
C TYR A 750 -7.77 -23.93 2.43
N ASN A 751 -8.40 -24.78 1.64
CA ASN A 751 -8.12 -24.95 0.21
C ASN A 751 -9.01 -24.07 -0.70
N TYR A 752 -9.85 -23.21 -0.14
CA TYR A 752 -10.86 -22.47 -0.90
C TYR A 752 -10.26 -21.63 -2.05
N HIS A 753 -9.17 -20.92 -1.77
CA HIS A 753 -8.48 -20.13 -2.79
C HIS A 753 -7.78 -20.97 -3.89
N ALA A 754 -7.53 -22.26 -3.67
CA ALA A 754 -6.94 -23.14 -4.69
C ALA A 754 -7.95 -23.45 -5.82
N GLU A 755 -9.24 -23.43 -5.51
CA GLU A 755 -10.34 -23.65 -6.46
C GLU A 755 -10.96 -22.32 -6.96
N GLU A 756 -10.46 -21.18 -6.53
CA GLU A 756 -11.01 -19.86 -6.81
C GLU A 756 -11.04 -19.57 -8.32
N ASP A 757 -9.98 -19.93 -9.04
CA ASP A 757 -9.90 -19.76 -10.50
C ASP A 757 -11.05 -20.53 -11.21
N SER A 758 -11.33 -21.75 -10.76
CA SER A 758 -12.43 -22.56 -11.31
C SER A 758 -13.81 -21.98 -11.00
N ARG A 759 -13.98 -21.40 -9.81
CA ARG A 759 -15.24 -20.73 -9.43
C ARG A 759 -15.47 -19.45 -10.24
N ILE A 760 -14.43 -18.66 -10.46
CA ILE A 760 -14.47 -17.48 -11.32
C ILE A 760 -14.87 -17.89 -12.74
N GLU A 761 -14.22 -18.90 -13.30
CA GLU A 761 -14.51 -19.37 -14.66
C GLU A 761 -15.92 -19.94 -14.80
N SER A 762 -16.49 -20.53 -13.76
CA SER A 762 -17.83 -21.13 -13.77
C SER A 762 -18.97 -20.12 -13.86
N VAL A 763 -18.73 -18.83 -13.61
CA VAL A 763 -19.78 -17.81 -13.71
C VAL A 763 -20.19 -17.61 -15.16
N THR A 764 -21.44 -17.86 -15.48
CA THR A 764 -21.99 -17.63 -16.83
C THR A 764 -22.46 -16.20 -17.01
N LEU A 765 -22.61 -15.75 -18.25
CA LEU A 765 -23.15 -14.43 -18.57
C LEU A 765 -24.58 -14.26 -18.02
N ASP A 766 -25.42 -15.30 -18.16
CA ASP A 766 -26.78 -15.28 -17.63
C ASP A 766 -26.79 -15.15 -16.11
N LYS A 767 -25.83 -15.81 -15.41
CA LYS A 767 -25.68 -15.68 -13.96
C LYS A 767 -25.24 -14.27 -13.58
N ALA A 768 -24.30 -13.67 -14.28
CA ALA A 768 -23.85 -12.29 -14.02
C ALA A 768 -25.01 -11.29 -14.24
N ARG A 769 -25.81 -11.47 -15.29
CA ARG A 769 -27.01 -10.67 -15.57
C ARG A 769 -28.10 -10.82 -14.53
N GLU A 770 -28.41 -12.06 -14.13
CA GLU A 770 -29.35 -12.34 -13.03
C GLU A 770 -28.93 -11.64 -11.74
N VAL A 771 -27.65 -11.71 -11.39
CA VAL A 771 -27.09 -11.08 -10.19
C VAL A 771 -27.14 -9.56 -10.31
N ALA A 772 -26.76 -8.98 -11.44
CA ALA A 772 -26.87 -7.53 -11.68
C ALA A 772 -28.33 -7.04 -11.52
N ALA A 773 -29.30 -7.73 -12.13
CA ALA A 773 -30.71 -7.39 -11.99
C ALA A 773 -31.21 -7.51 -10.54
N ARG A 774 -30.77 -8.51 -9.81
CA ARG A 774 -31.15 -8.75 -8.40
C ARG A 774 -30.67 -7.66 -7.46
N TYR A 775 -29.40 -7.26 -7.56
CA TYR A 775 -28.78 -6.35 -6.59
C TYR A 775 -28.89 -4.88 -6.96
N PHE A 776 -28.93 -4.53 -8.24
CA PHE A 776 -28.98 -3.14 -8.71
C PHE A 776 -30.35 -2.74 -9.27
N GLY A 777 -31.26 -3.69 -9.50
CA GLY A 777 -32.63 -3.46 -9.98
C GLY A 777 -33.61 -3.03 -8.90
N THR A 778 -33.14 -2.36 -7.87
CA THR A 778 -33.93 -1.90 -6.72
C THR A 778 -33.78 -0.39 -6.55
N ASP A 779 -34.82 0.25 -6.03
CA ASP A 779 -34.77 1.66 -5.59
C ASP A 779 -34.32 1.78 -4.12
N HIS A 780 -33.92 0.69 -3.46
CA HIS A 780 -33.43 0.65 -2.10
C HIS A 780 -31.89 0.68 -2.09
N PHE A 781 -31.32 1.87 -2.17
CA PHE A 781 -29.88 2.13 -2.15
C PHE A 781 -29.55 3.32 -1.24
N ALA A 782 -28.29 3.52 -0.98
CA ALA A 782 -27.83 4.70 -0.24
C ALA A 782 -26.88 5.53 -1.09
N THR A 783 -26.96 6.85 -0.94
CA THR A 783 -26.02 7.81 -1.54
C THR A 783 -25.38 8.63 -0.44
N SER A 784 -24.07 8.78 -0.48
CA SER A 784 -23.35 9.74 0.38
C SER A 784 -22.48 10.62 -0.49
N VAL A 785 -22.58 11.94 -0.25
CA VAL A 785 -21.87 12.96 -1.04
C VAL A 785 -21.08 13.85 -0.08
N SER A 786 -19.78 13.98 -0.31
CA SER A 786 -18.96 14.99 0.36
C SER A 786 -18.73 16.15 -0.60
N LEU A 787 -18.99 17.38 -0.14
CA LEU A 787 -18.90 18.61 -0.93
C LEU A 787 -18.01 19.63 -0.23
N PRO A 788 -17.31 20.51 -0.97
CA PRO A 788 -16.66 21.68 -0.42
C PRO A 788 -17.63 22.54 0.41
N ALA A 789 -17.14 23.10 1.50
CA ALA A 789 -17.86 24.15 2.22
C ALA A 789 -18.02 25.38 1.32
N LYS A 790 -19.22 25.93 1.29
CA LYS A 790 -19.52 27.15 0.49
C LYS A 790 -18.93 28.39 1.12
#